data_7dc3c1775be1da0a688de01152606af5
#
_entry.id   7dc3c1775be1da0a688de01152606af5
#
_cell.length_a   1.000
_cell.length_b   1.000
_cell.length_c   1.000
_cell.angle_alpha   90.00
_cell.angle_beta   90.00
_cell.angle_gamma   90.00
#
_symmetry.space_group_name_H-M   'P 1'
#
loop_
_entity.id
_entity.type
_entity.pdbx_description
1 polymer ?
#
loop_
_entity_poly.entity_id
_entity_poly.type
_entity_poly.pdbx_seq_one_letter_code
_entity_poly.pdbx_strand_id
1 'polypeptide(L)'
;MTPEEQIKELRDKINYHSDRYYNQDNPEISDYEFDMLMQQLKRLEKEHPELVTEDSPTQHVGGTAKRTAGILVHHNVPMLSLQDVFSKEEVVDFVEQMKEQLDDPEFVVEYKIDGLSMALRYENGELALALTRGDGVNFGEDVTANAKVISDVKKKLKDHPEYLEIRGEVYMKNEDFDRVNEQQELLGKKIFTNPRNCAAGTLRQLDSRVTKERKLSMFVFNIQQVRGMEIATHTEGYEFLKKQGIPIIEDYKVCKTADEVWDAITAIGENRGNLGYDIDGAVIKINRYSDRELLGNTSKVPKWAIAYKYPPEEKETKLLDIELSVGRTGRITPTAVFEPVRLCGTSVSRATLHNQDFIDDLDVGIGDTIVVYKSGEIIPKVKEVRKEKRPDGWKRFMIPDVCPVCGAKTEREKDTADIKCTSPNCPAQLERHIINFVGRDAMDIKGFGTVYIEELVRLGYIRDIADIFELKDHREELIEQGIIGKEKNTDKLLDTIEKAKENDAYMLLTGFGIPNVGKAAAKTIMKRFSSITDLAEADRETLMEVDDVGEVSADCIFRFFHDEKNRAMINRLKSLGVNMEAEETETIDSAVSGKTVVITGTLPTLGRKEAAELVEKYGGKVSGSVSKKTDYVVAGESAGSKLTKAQELGITVLTEAELFALLGINTENGSTVR
;
A
#
# COMPACT_ATOMS: atom_id res chain seq x y z
N MET A 1 6.29 -30.02 -6.41
CA MET A 1 7.03 -29.22 -5.39
C MET A 1 7.11 -30.02 -4.10
N THR A 2 8.27 -30.05 -3.49
CA THR A 2 8.42 -30.64 -2.15
C THR A 2 7.70 -29.78 -1.10
N PRO A 3 7.34 -30.30 0.07
CA PRO A 3 6.76 -29.48 1.15
C PRO A 3 7.63 -28.27 1.54
N GLU A 4 8.95 -28.44 1.53
CA GLU A 4 9.92 -27.37 1.79
C GLU A 4 9.85 -26.24 0.75
N GLU A 5 9.77 -26.60 -0.55
CA GLU A 5 9.60 -25.64 -1.65
C GLU A 5 8.25 -24.89 -1.54
N GLN A 6 7.18 -25.59 -1.19
CA GLN A 6 5.85 -24.98 -1.00
C GLN A 6 5.81 -24.01 0.18
N ILE A 7 6.40 -24.38 1.32
CA ILE A 7 6.50 -23.52 2.50
C ILE A 7 7.31 -22.27 2.17
N LYS A 8 8.44 -22.41 1.47
CA LYS A 8 9.27 -21.27 1.06
C LYS A 8 8.51 -20.32 0.13
N GLU A 9 7.87 -20.84 -0.90
CA GLU A 9 7.07 -20.02 -1.82
C GLU A 9 5.93 -19.26 -1.11
N LEU A 10 5.22 -19.94 -0.19
CA LEU A 10 4.17 -19.31 0.59
C LEU A 10 4.71 -18.22 1.52
N ARG A 11 5.84 -18.44 2.19
CA ARG A 11 6.50 -17.43 3.03
C ARG A 11 6.92 -16.21 2.23
N ASP A 12 7.51 -16.39 1.06
CA ASP A 12 7.92 -15.30 0.18
C ASP A 12 6.70 -14.49 -0.28
N LYS A 13 5.61 -15.14 -0.71
CA LYS A 13 4.34 -14.48 -1.07
C LYS A 13 3.72 -13.73 0.11
N ILE A 14 3.63 -14.36 1.27
CA ILE A 14 3.04 -13.74 2.47
C ILE A 14 3.86 -12.54 2.90
N ASN A 15 5.19 -12.63 2.93
CA ASN A 15 6.06 -11.51 3.31
C ASN A 15 5.93 -10.35 2.31
N TYR A 16 5.86 -10.63 1.02
CA TYR A 16 5.63 -9.62 -0.01
C TYR A 16 4.31 -8.88 0.21
N HIS A 17 3.20 -9.61 0.33
CA HIS A 17 1.89 -9.00 0.53
C HIS A 17 1.73 -8.33 1.89
N SER A 18 2.39 -8.84 2.92
CA SER A 18 2.46 -8.21 4.25
C SER A 18 3.14 -6.85 4.19
N ASP A 19 4.26 -6.72 3.45
CA ASP A 19 4.94 -5.42 3.27
C ASP A 19 4.07 -4.44 2.48
N ARG A 20 3.39 -4.90 1.42
CA ARG A 20 2.44 -4.09 0.65
C ARG A 20 1.28 -3.59 1.50
N TYR A 21 0.73 -4.45 2.35
CA TYR A 21 -0.43 -4.17 3.19
C TYR A 21 -0.08 -3.25 4.37
N TYR A 22 0.90 -3.66 5.20
CA TYR A 22 1.20 -2.96 6.46
C TYR A 22 2.14 -1.76 6.31
N ASN A 23 3.03 -1.78 5.32
CA ASN A 23 4.10 -0.80 5.20
C ASN A 23 3.90 0.18 4.04
N GLN A 24 3.17 -0.21 3.00
CA GLN A 24 3.00 0.61 1.80
C GLN A 24 1.56 1.13 1.64
N ASP A 25 0.61 0.73 2.49
CA ASP A 25 -0.83 1.04 2.41
C ASP A 25 -1.38 0.81 0.97
N ASN A 26 -0.85 -0.21 0.28
CA ASN A 26 -1.17 -0.52 -1.12
C ASN A 26 -1.31 -2.04 -1.32
N PRO A 27 -2.33 -2.69 -0.72
CA PRO A 27 -2.57 -4.11 -0.88
C PRO A 27 -2.88 -4.48 -2.33
N GLU A 28 -2.33 -5.61 -2.78
CA GLU A 28 -2.56 -6.16 -4.13
C GLU A 28 -3.50 -7.36 -4.11
N ILE A 29 -3.64 -7.98 -2.93
CA ILE A 29 -4.61 -9.06 -2.67
C ILE A 29 -5.54 -8.65 -1.54
N SER A 30 -6.67 -9.34 -1.42
CA SER A 30 -7.64 -9.13 -0.34
C SER A 30 -7.11 -9.65 1.00
N ASP A 31 -7.67 -9.13 2.09
CA ASP A 31 -7.45 -9.66 3.43
C ASP A 31 -7.80 -11.15 3.47
N TYR A 32 -8.89 -11.56 2.82
CA TYR A 32 -9.29 -12.97 2.71
C TYR A 32 -8.25 -13.80 1.94
N GLU A 33 -7.77 -13.34 0.79
CA GLU A 33 -6.73 -14.04 0.02
C GLU A 33 -5.43 -14.13 0.83
N PHE A 34 -5.06 -13.08 1.54
CA PHE A 34 -3.90 -13.07 2.45
C PHE A 34 -4.09 -14.07 3.60
N ASP A 35 -5.27 -14.08 4.23
CA ASP A 35 -5.62 -14.99 5.31
C ASP A 35 -5.61 -16.45 4.83
N MET A 36 -6.06 -16.72 3.60
CA MET A 36 -6.00 -18.06 2.99
C MET A 36 -4.57 -18.52 2.74
N LEU A 37 -3.66 -17.64 2.29
CA LEU A 37 -2.23 -17.95 2.17
C LEU A 37 -1.63 -18.29 3.54
N MET A 38 -1.96 -17.51 4.56
CA MET A 38 -1.54 -17.76 5.94
C MET A 38 -2.09 -19.09 6.47
N GLN A 39 -3.33 -19.44 6.16
CA GLN A 39 -3.93 -20.70 6.55
C GLN A 39 -3.25 -21.90 5.87
N GLN A 40 -2.94 -21.79 4.58
CA GLN A 40 -2.19 -22.81 3.84
C GLN A 40 -0.79 -23.02 4.46
N LEU A 41 -0.09 -21.94 4.79
CA LEU A 41 1.22 -22.02 5.44
C LEU A 41 1.11 -22.68 6.82
N LYS A 42 0.15 -22.29 7.65
CA LYS A 42 -0.09 -22.89 8.98
C LYS A 42 -0.38 -24.39 8.88
N ARG A 43 -1.16 -24.81 7.88
CA ARG A 43 -1.47 -26.22 7.65
C ARG A 43 -0.21 -27.01 7.29
N LEU A 44 0.59 -26.53 6.34
CA LEU A 44 1.84 -27.19 5.94
C LEU A 44 2.84 -27.24 7.09
N GLU A 45 2.97 -26.17 7.87
CA GLU A 45 3.84 -26.13 9.05
C GLU A 45 3.35 -27.06 10.17
N LYS A 46 2.05 -27.31 10.30
CA LYS A 46 1.49 -28.31 11.22
C LYS A 46 1.76 -29.73 10.75
N GLU A 47 1.70 -29.98 9.44
CA GLU A 47 2.04 -31.29 8.82
C GLU A 47 3.54 -31.58 8.86
N HIS A 48 4.38 -30.52 8.85
CA HIS A 48 5.84 -30.56 8.81
C HIS A 48 6.50 -29.66 9.88
N PRO A 49 6.35 -29.98 11.19
CA PRO A 49 6.87 -29.16 12.29
C PRO A 49 8.38 -28.91 12.26
N GLU A 50 9.14 -29.82 11.63
CA GLU A 50 10.59 -29.74 11.45
C GLU A 50 11.01 -28.61 10.48
N LEU A 51 10.08 -28.10 9.65
CA LEU A 51 10.32 -27.02 8.70
C LEU A 51 9.92 -25.64 9.23
N VAL A 52 9.38 -25.57 10.45
CA VAL A 52 9.02 -24.29 11.09
C VAL A 52 10.29 -23.58 11.53
N THR A 53 10.46 -22.32 11.09
CA THR A 53 11.59 -21.47 11.48
C THR A 53 11.09 -20.26 12.28
N GLU A 54 11.97 -19.68 13.10
CA GLU A 54 11.63 -18.54 13.96
C GLU A 54 11.19 -17.30 13.14
N ASP A 55 11.67 -17.16 11.89
CA ASP A 55 11.35 -16.08 10.97
C ASP A 55 10.08 -16.32 10.13
N SER A 56 9.37 -17.44 10.34
CA SER A 56 8.12 -17.70 9.64
C SER A 56 7.06 -16.61 9.91
N PRO A 57 6.33 -16.13 8.89
CA PRO A 57 5.20 -15.20 9.08
C PRO A 57 4.12 -15.71 10.03
N THR A 58 4.05 -17.02 10.27
CA THR A 58 3.13 -17.61 11.25
C THR A 58 3.55 -17.34 12.69
N GLN A 59 4.83 -17.03 12.95
CA GLN A 59 5.40 -16.82 14.28
C GLN A 59 5.46 -15.33 14.69
N HIS A 60 5.28 -14.39 13.75
CA HIS A 60 5.39 -12.95 14.00
C HIS A 60 4.12 -12.19 13.64
N VAL A 61 3.90 -11.04 14.29
CA VAL A 61 2.87 -10.07 13.92
C VAL A 61 3.31 -9.32 12.66
N GLY A 62 2.43 -9.21 11.65
CA GLY A 62 2.75 -8.46 10.45
C GLY A 62 2.85 -6.94 10.71
N GLY A 63 3.71 -6.28 9.96
CA GLY A 63 3.94 -4.84 10.05
C GLY A 63 5.27 -4.47 10.70
N THR A 64 5.88 -3.40 10.22
CA THR A 64 7.03 -2.76 10.86
C THR A 64 6.68 -1.32 11.15
N ALA A 65 6.95 -0.84 12.37
CA ALA A 65 6.84 0.58 12.68
C ALA A 65 7.88 1.34 11.85
N LYS A 66 7.44 2.01 10.77
CA LYS A 66 8.30 2.86 9.95
C LYS A 66 8.12 4.30 10.39
N ARG A 67 9.23 4.99 10.69
CA ARG A 67 9.25 6.43 10.93
C ARG A 67 9.07 7.17 9.60
N THR A 68 7.81 7.27 9.14
CA THR A 68 7.51 8.02 7.91
C THR A 68 7.13 9.47 8.19
N ALA A 69 6.60 9.78 9.38
CA ALA A 69 6.18 11.13 9.76
C ALA A 69 6.02 11.37 11.27
N GLY A 70 6.12 10.33 12.15
CA GLY A 70 5.80 10.42 13.58
C GLY A 70 6.93 9.97 14.50
N ILE A 71 6.82 10.32 15.79
CA ILE A 71 7.70 9.84 16.86
C ILE A 71 7.25 8.40 17.19
N LEU A 72 8.20 7.46 17.22
CA LEU A 72 7.94 6.10 17.66
C LEU A 72 7.95 6.04 19.19
N VAL A 73 6.91 5.44 19.76
CA VAL A 73 6.74 5.28 21.21
C VAL A 73 6.53 3.81 21.54
N HIS A 74 7.12 3.36 22.65
CA HIS A 74 7.02 1.99 23.10
C HIS A 74 5.61 1.66 23.64
N HIS A 75 5.10 0.47 23.27
CA HIS A 75 3.84 -0.05 23.82
C HIS A 75 4.05 -0.54 25.25
N ASN A 76 3.21 -0.08 26.19
CA ASN A 76 3.21 -0.65 27.54
C ASN A 76 2.55 -2.04 27.57
N VAL A 77 1.52 -2.22 26.74
CA VAL A 77 0.82 -3.48 26.54
C VAL A 77 0.84 -3.80 25.02
N PRO A 78 1.32 -4.98 24.61
CA PRO A 78 1.34 -5.36 23.20
C PRO A 78 -0.05 -5.31 22.56
N MET A 79 -0.12 -4.79 21.34
CA MET A 79 -1.33 -4.72 20.51
C MET A 79 -1.41 -5.94 19.58
N LEU A 80 -1.56 -7.13 20.17
CA LEU A 80 -1.56 -8.40 19.45
C LEU A 80 -2.67 -8.50 18.40
N SER A 81 -2.48 -9.35 17.40
CA SER A 81 -3.50 -9.77 16.46
C SER A 81 -4.50 -10.73 17.11
N LEU A 82 -5.56 -11.08 16.40
CA LEU A 82 -6.45 -12.17 16.78
C LEU A 82 -6.15 -13.40 15.92
N GLN A 83 -6.53 -14.57 16.40
CA GLN A 83 -6.56 -15.79 15.59
C GLN A 83 -7.81 -15.76 14.72
N ASP A 84 -7.64 -15.77 13.39
CA ASP A 84 -8.75 -15.84 12.46
C ASP A 84 -9.25 -17.28 12.35
N VAL A 85 -10.59 -17.44 12.31
CA VAL A 85 -11.34 -18.68 12.06
C VAL A 85 -12.40 -18.43 10.99
N PHE A 86 -12.71 -19.46 10.20
CA PHE A 86 -13.51 -19.32 8.98
C PHE A 86 -14.72 -20.26 8.92
N SER A 87 -14.87 -21.14 9.90
CA SER A 87 -15.96 -22.13 9.94
C SER A 87 -16.68 -22.15 11.28
N LYS A 88 -17.90 -22.71 11.28
CA LYS A 88 -18.67 -22.95 12.50
C LYS A 88 -17.94 -23.92 13.43
N GLU A 89 -17.33 -24.95 12.84
CA GLU A 89 -16.59 -25.98 13.57
C GLU A 89 -15.44 -25.39 14.39
N GLU A 90 -14.65 -24.49 13.79
CA GLU A 90 -13.54 -23.81 14.49
C GLU A 90 -14.05 -22.93 15.64
N VAL A 91 -15.21 -22.29 15.50
CA VAL A 91 -15.83 -21.51 16.59
C VAL A 91 -16.31 -22.43 17.70
N VAL A 92 -16.96 -23.56 17.38
CA VAL A 92 -17.39 -24.56 18.34
C VAL A 92 -16.20 -25.13 19.08
N ASP A 93 -15.13 -25.51 18.39
CA ASP A 93 -13.90 -26.02 18.97
C ASP A 93 -13.29 -25.03 19.99
N PHE A 94 -13.26 -23.74 19.63
CA PHE A 94 -12.80 -22.72 20.56
C PHE A 94 -13.66 -22.64 21.83
N VAL A 95 -14.99 -22.61 21.68
CA VAL A 95 -15.91 -22.51 22.83
C VAL A 95 -15.79 -23.74 23.75
N GLU A 96 -15.75 -24.94 23.19
CA GLU A 96 -15.62 -26.16 23.97
C GLU A 96 -14.22 -26.26 24.65
N GLN A 97 -13.15 -25.88 23.97
CA GLN A 97 -11.82 -25.78 24.56
C GLN A 97 -11.77 -24.80 25.74
N MET A 98 -12.47 -23.67 25.67
CA MET A 98 -12.55 -22.72 26.79
C MET A 98 -13.33 -23.28 27.96
N LYS A 99 -14.42 -24.01 27.72
CA LYS A 99 -15.20 -24.69 28.76
C LYS A 99 -14.43 -25.81 29.46
N GLU A 100 -13.51 -26.47 28.78
CA GLU A 100 -12.63 -27.48 29.39
C GLU A 100 -11.60 -26.86 30.32
N GLN A 101 -11.17 -25.62 30.07
CA GLN A 101 -10.10 -24.94 30.80
C GLN A 101 -10.60 -23.98 31.88
N LEU A 102 -11.85 -23.52 31.81
CA LEU A 102 -12.42 -22.49 32.67
C LEU A 102 -13.71 -22.96 33.32
N ASP A 103 -14.01 -22.39 34.49
CA ASP A 103 -15.27 -22.65 35.20
C ASP A 103 -16.36 -21.67 34.77
N ASP A 104 -17.42 -22.18 34.15
CA ASP A 104 -18.58 -21.44 33.62
C ASP A 104 -18.20 -20.16 32.85
N PRO A 105 -17.42 -20.27 31.74
CA PRO A 105 -16.98 -19.11 30.99
C PRO A 105 -18.15 -18.43 30.24
N GLU A 106 -18.12 -17.11 30.20
CA GLU A 106 -18.98 -16.29 29.37
C GLU A 106 -18.20 -15.73 28.18
N PHE A 107 -18.84 -15.70 27.01
CA PHE A 107 -18.29 -15.20 25.77
C PHE A 107 -18.99 -13.92 25.36
N VAL A 108 -18.20 -12.89 25.00
CA VAL A 108 -18.71 -11.66 24.41
C VAL A 108 -18.49 -11.75 22.91
N VAL A 109 -19.55 -11.62 22.13
CA VAL A 109 -19.53 -11.60 20.66
C VAL A 109 -19.84 -10.18 20.19
N GLU A 110 -18.94 -9.60 19.39
CA GLU A 110 -19.05 -8.22 18.93
C GLU A 110 -18.58 -8.05 17.47
N TYR A 111 -18.87 -6.90 16.87
CA TYR A 111 -18.43 -6.57 15.52
C TYR A 111 -16.90 -6.49 15.42
N LYS A 112 -16.33 -7.03 14.36
CA LYS A 112 -14.95 -6.80 13.95
C LYS A 112 -14.93 -5.63 12.97
N ILE A 113 -14.71 -4.42 13.50
CA ILE A 113 -14.67 -3.20 12.69
C ILE A 113 -13.47 -3.24 11.73
N ASP A 114 -13.69 -2.86 10.49
CA ASP A 114 -12.65 -2.72 9.49
C ASP A 114 -12.05 -1.30 9.51
N GLY A 115 -10.91 -1.15 10.17
CA GLY A 115 -10.28 0.12 10.40
C GLY A 115 -8.81 0.02 10.74
N LEU A 116 -8.32 0.95 11.55
CA LEU A 116 -6.96 1.02 12.07
C LEU A 116 -6.96 1.00 13.59
N SER A 117 -6.30 0.03 14.21
CA SER A 117 -6.19 -0.04 15.66
C SER A 117 -5.38 1.11 16.24
N MET A 118 -5.93 1.73 17.28
CA MET A 118 -5.30 2.81 18.05
C MET A 118 -5.42 2.57 19.54
N ALA A 119 -4.33 2.75 20.29
CA ALA A 119 -4.32 2.79 21.74
C ALA A 119 -4.43 4.25 22.23
N LEU A 120 -5.23 4.48 23.26
CA LEU A 120 -5.34 5.77 23.95
C LEU A 120 -4.90 5.59 25.41
N ARG A 121 -3.95 6.42 25.86
CA ARG A 121 -3.46 6.47 27.22
C ARG A 121 -3.96 7.72 27.93
N TYR A 122 -4.60 7.49 29.06
CA TYR A 122 -5.06 8.57 29.94
C TYR A 122 -4.29 8.50 31.25
N GLU A 123 -3.85 9.65 31.71
CA GLU A 123 -3.21 9.83 33.02
C GLU A 123 -4.04 10.82 33.85
N ASN A 124 -4.45 10.43 35.04
CA ASN A 124 -5.34 11.23 35.90
C ASN A 124 -6.59 11.73 35.15
N GLY A 125 -7.11 10.90 34.26
CA GLY A 125 -8.29 11.20 33.43
C GLY A 125 -8.05 12.12 32.24
N GLU A 126 -6.83 12.56 31.94
CA GLU A 126 -6.51 13.39 30.76
C GLU A 126 -5.79 12.56 29.69
N LEU A 127 -6.15 12.79 28.42
CA LEU A 127 -5.52 12.12 27.28
C LEU A 127 -4.05 12.55 27.15
N ALA A 128 -3.15 11.67 27.54
CA ALA A 128 -1.71 11.88 27.46
C ALA A 128 -1.15 11.49 26.10
N LEU A 129 -1.56 10.32 25.54
CA LEU A 129 -0.94 9.76 24.35
C LEU A 129 -1.95 8.94 23.54
N ALA A 130 -1.79 8.96 22.21
CA ALA A 130 -2.48 8.08 21.27
C ALA A 130 -1.46 7.44 20.32
N LEU A 131 -1.49 6.11 20.21
CA LEU A 131 -0.52 5.33 19.43
C LEU A 131 -1.21 4.47 18.39
N THR A 132 -0.65 4.41 17.18
CA THR A 132 -1.01 3.36 16.22
C THR A 132 -0.49 2.01 16.69
N ARG A 133 -0.98 0.92 16.08
CA ARG A 133 -0.50 -0.43 16.39
C ARG A 133 0.99 -0.63 16.08
N GLY A 134 1.51 0.01 15.01
CA GLY A 134 2.88 -0.18 14.56
C GLY A 134 3.23 -1.64 14.31
N ASP A 135 4.33 -2.13 14.93
CA ASP A 135 4.73 -3.54 14.87
C ASP A 135 3.88 -4.47 15.79
N GLY A 136 2.96 -3.88 16.54
CA GLY A 136 2.04 -4.58 17.43
C GLY A 136 2.66 -5.08 18.75
N VAL A 137 3.96 -5.06 18.90
CA VAL A 137 4.67 -5.60 20.07
C VAL A 137 5.47 -4.51 20.77
N ASN A 138 6.35 -3.82 20.05
CA ASN A 138 7.31 -2.90 20.65
C ASN A 138 6.94 -1.43 20.46
N PHE A 139 6.63 -1.00 19.24
CA PHE A 139 6.50 0.41 18.91
C PHE A 139 5.28 0.73 18.07
N GLY A 140 4.63 1.85 18.39
CA GLY A 140 3.62 2.52 17.56
C GLY A 140 4.01 3.96 17.26
N GLU A 141 3.37 4.56 16.26
CA GLU A 141 3.54 5.97 15.92
C GLU A 141 2.66 6.84 16.81
N ASP A 142 3.21 7.93 17.35
CA ASP A 142 2.44 8.94 18.07
C ASP A 142 1.51 9.71 17.11
N VAL A 143 0.22 9.51 17.30
CA VAL A 143 -0.85 10.19 16.54
C VAL A 143 -1.74 11.05 17.45
N THR A 144 -1.23 11.48 18.61
CA THR A 144 -2.00 12.19 19.64
C THR A 144 -2.66 13.47 19.10
N ALA A 145 -1.96 14.23 18.25
CA ALA A 145 -2.50 15.43 17.64
C ALA A 145 -3.73 15.14 16.77
N ASN A 146 -3.68 14.05 16.00
CA ASN A 146 -4.78 13.61 15.15
C ASN A 146 -5.91 12.98 15.96
N ALA A 147 -5.59 12.17 16.96
CA ALA A 147 -6.59 11.60 17.87
C ALA A 147 -7.41 12.69 18.58
N LYS A 148 -6.77 13.77 19.03
CA LYS A 148 -7.46 14.89 19.72
C LYS A 148 -8.51 15.62 18.89
N VAL A 149 -8.53 15.49 17.57
CA VAL A 149 -9.52 16.11 16.68
C VAL A 149 -10.63 15.16 16.25
N ILE A 150 -10.53 13.87 16.57
CA ILE A 150 -11.60 12.89 16.40
C ILE A 150 -12.65 13.14 17.47
N SER A 151 -13.92 13.32 17.06
CA SER A 151 -15.03 13.68 17.98
C SER A 151 -15.28 12.63 19.05
N ASP A 152 -15.04 11.37 18.73
CA ASP A 152 -15.28 10.22 19.60
C ASP A 152 -14.20 10.06 20.68
N VAL A 153 -13.02 10.64 20.46
CA VAL A 153 -11.92 10.64 21.42
C VAL A 153 -12.12 11.70 22.50
N LYS A 154 -12.29 11.28 23.73
CA LYS A 154 -12.44 12.20 24.87
C LYS A 154 -11.06 12.68 25.32
N LYS A 155 -10.89 14.01 25.38
CA LYS A 155 -9.63 14.62 25.88
C LYS A 155 -9.53 14.55 27.39
N LYS A 156 -10.67 14.50 28.07
CA LYS A 156 -10.79 14.41 29.52
C LYS A 156 -11.94 13.49 29.88
N LEU A 157 -11.70 12.57 30.80
CA LEU A 157 -12.69 11.64 31.34
C LEU A 157 -13.47 12.31 32.47
N LYS A 158 -14.69 11.83 32.73
CA LYS A 158 -15.54 12.32 33.86
C LYS A 158 -14.96 11.83 35.19
N ASP A 159 -14.59 10.54 35.26
CA ASP A 159 -13.83 9.99 36.36
C ASP A 159 -12.35 10.16 36.07
N HIS A 160 -11.50 10.19 37.09
CA HIS A 160 -10.07 10.43 36.96
C HIS A 160 -9.28 9.21 37.41
N PRO A 161 -9.32 8.07 36.66
CA PRO A 161 -8.46 6.95 36.98
C PRO A 161 -7.01 7.41 36.92
N GLU A 162 -6.17 6.89 37.83
CA GLU A 162 -4.73 7.19 37.85
C GLU A 162 -4.08 6.91 36.49
N TYR A 163 -4.43 5.76 35.92
CA TYR A 163 -4.00 5.37 34.58
C TYR A 163 -5.09 4.54 33.91
N LEU A 164 -5.35 4.82 32.64
CA LEU A 164 -6.22 4.02 31.77
C LEU A 164 -5.62 3.91 30.37
N GLU A 165 -5.36 2.69 29.91
CA GLU A 165 -5.02 2.42 28.52
C GLU A 165 -6.12 1.60 27.86
N ILE A 166 -6.70 2.14 26.79
CA ILE A 166 -7.77 1.51 26.03
C ILE A 166 -7.35 1.32 24.58
N ARG A 167 -7.91 0.31 23.95
CA ARG A 167 -7.69 0.02 22.53
C ARG A 167 -9.02 0.07 21.78
N GLY A 168 -9.00 0.72 20.63
CA GLY A 168 -10.14 0.79 19.74
C GLY A 168 -9.76 0.75 18.28
N GLU A 169 -10.76 0.78 17.42
CA GLU A 169 -10.58 0.83 15.98
C GLU A 169 -11.02 2.19 15.46
N VAL A 170 -10.11 2.88 14.78
CA VAL A 170 -10.40 4.11 14.05
C VAL A 170 -10.88 3.72 12.66
N TYR A 171 -12.03 4.23 12.28
CA TYR A 171 -12.68 3.90 11.02
C TYR A 171 -13.28 5.13 10.36
N MET A 172 -13.72 5.01 9.13
CA MET A 172 -14.46 6.03 8.40
C MET A 172 -15.84 5.52 8.05
N LYS A 173 -16.87 6.30 8.29
CA LYS A 173 -18.23 5.99 7.85
C LYS A 173 -18.32 6.05 6.33
N ASN A 174 -19.18 5.22 5.74
CA ASN A 174 -19.32 5.14 4.28
C ASN A 174 -19.73 6.50 3.68
N GLU A 175 -20.63 7.24 4.33
CA GLU A 175 -21.04 8.60 3.92
C GLU A 175 -19.87 9.61 3.89
N ASP A 176 -18.96 9.55 4.88
CA ASP A 176 -17.80 10.42 4.95
C ASP A 176 -16.73 10.01 3.95
N PHE A 177 -16.58 8.71 3.67
CA PHE A 177 -15.70 8.17 2.64
C PHE A 177 -16.12 8.63 1.24
N ASP A 178 -17.39 8.52 0.91
CA ASP A 178 -17.94 8.98 -0.38
C ASP A 178 -17.67 10.49 -0.56
N ARG A 179 -17.94 11.29 0.47
CA ARG A 179 -17.68 12.74 0.47
C ARG A 179 -16.19 13.06 0.28
N VAL A 180 -15.29 12.33 0.94
CA VAL A 180 -13.84 12.52 0.77
C VAL A 180 -13.41 12.17 -0.65
N ASN A 181 -13.92 11.09 -1.24
CA ASN A 181 -13.58 10.71 -2.59
C ASN A 181 -14.12 11.68 -3.64
N GLU A 182 -15.34 12.20 -3.48
CA GLU A 182 -15.87 13.29 -4.32
C GLU A 182 -14.95 14.53 -4.28
N GLN A 183 -14.47 14.92 -3.10
CA GLN A 183 -13.53 16.03 -2.97
C GLN A 183 -12.18 15.74 -3.64
N GLN A 184 -11.66 14.50 -3.50
CA GLN A 184 -10.41 14.10 -4.16
C GLN A 184 -10.55 14.15 -5.67
N GLU A 185 -11.66 13.68 -6.23
CA GLU A 185 -11.98 13.72 -7.65
C GLU A 185 -12.06 15.17 -8.18
N LEU A 186 -12.79 16.04 -7.47
CA LEU A 186 -12.90 17.48 -7.81
C LEU A 186 -11.52 18.19 -7.80
N LEU A 187 -10.60 17.74 -6.94
CA LEU A 187 -9.24 18.27 -6.84
C LEU A 187 -8.25 17.58 -7.80
N GLY A 188 -8.69 16.63 -8.62
CA GLY A 188 -7.83 15.82 -9.50
C GLY A 188 -6.80 14.97 -8.76
N LYS A 189 -7.07 14.61 -7.50
CA LYS A 189 -6.20 13.77 -6.68
C LYS A 189 -6.63 12.30 -6.77
N LYS A 190 -5.71 11.38 -6.39
CA LYS A 190 -6.02 9.96 -6.33
C LYS A 190 -7.15 9.73 -5.31
N ILE A 191 -8.20 9.03 -5.72
CA ILE A 191 -9.27 8.56 -4.83
C ILE A 191 -8.78 7.41 -3.97
N PHE A 192 -9.36 7.28 -2.78
CA PHE A 192 -9.07 6.16 -1.88
C PHE A 192 -9.87 4.92 -2.32
N THR A 193 -9.30 3.76 -2.11
CA THR A 193 -9.86 2.49 -2.56
C THR A 193 -10.91 1.95 -1.61
N ASN A 194 -10.77 2.17 -0.30
CA ASN A 194 -11.71 1.76 0.73
C ASN A 194 -11.68 2.69 1.95
N PRO A 195 -12.72 2.63 2.83
CA PRO A 195 -12.80 3.43 4.05
C PRO A 195 -11.61 3.21 5.00
N ARG A 196 -11.13 1.96 5.16
CA ARG A 196 -10.00 1.61 6.01
C ARG A 196 -8.71 2.31 5.58
N ASN A 197 -8.34 2.21 4.28
CA ASN A 197 -7.13 2.87 3.76
C ASN A 197 -7.24 4.40 3.85
N CYS A 198 -8.44 4.94 3.63
CA CYS A 198 -8.70 6.36 3.83
C CYS A 198 -8.51 6.77 5.30
N ALA A 199 -9.01 5.98 6.24
CA ALA A 199 -8.84 6.22 7.67
C ALA A 199 -7.37 6.14 8.10
N ALA A 200 -6.64 5.09 7.66
CA ALA A 200 -5.23 4.88 7.96
C ALA A 200 -4.35 6.03 7.42
N GLY A 201 -4.51 6.39 6.14
CA GLY A 201 -3.79 7.50 5.53
C GLY A 201 -4.17 8.87 6.13
N THR A 202 -5.38 9.01 6.66
CA THR A 202 -5.84 10.24 7.32
C THR A 202 -5.29 10.37 8.73
N LEU A 203 -5.27 9.29 9.53
CA LEU A 203 -4.76 9.31 10.90
C LEU A 203 -3.26 9.61 10.97
N ARG A 204 -2.51 9.27 9.93
CA ARG A 204 -1.07 9.50 9.81
C ARG A 204 -0.68 10.85 9.17
N GLN A 205 -1.64 11.75 8.91
CA GLN A 205 -1.33 13.08 8.37
C GLN A 205 -0.56 13.93 9.38
N LEU A 206 0.43 14.68 8.91
CA LEU A 206 1.19 15.63 9.74
C LEU A 206 0.30 16.78 10.22
N ASP A 207 -0.66 17.19 9.41
CA ASP A 207 -1.61 18.25 9.74
C ASP A 207 -2.94 17.67 10.23
N SER A 208 -3.19 17.80 11.53
CA SER A 208 -4.41 17.31 12.16
C SER A 208 -5.71 17.99 11.64
N ARG A 209 -5.61 19.13 10.93
CA ARG A 209 -6.75 19.77 10.28
C ARG A 209 -7.35 18.88 9.21
N VAL A 210 -6.51 18.12 8.48
CA VAL A 210 -6.97 17.13 7.48
C VAL A 210 -7.79 16.03 8.16
N THR A 211 -7.32 15.52 9.30
CA THR A 211 -8.05 14.51 10.08
C THR A 211 -9.40 15.03 10.56
N LYS A 212 -9.45 16.27 11.01
CA LYS A 212 -10.71 16.93 11.44
C LYS A 212 -11.69 17.09 10.27
N GLU A 213 -11.22 17.50 9.10
CA GLU A 213 -12.04 17.71 7.90
C GLU A 213 -12.62 16.40 7.38
N ARG A 214 -11.84 15.32 7.38
CA ARG A 214 -12.24 14.00 6.87
C ARG A 214 -13.14 13.22 7.83
N LYS A 215 -13.30 13.66 9.09
CA LYS A 215 -14.23 13.11 10.09
C LYS A 215 -14.04 11.62 10.38
N LEU A 216 -12.92 11.26 10.97
CA LEU A 216 -12.74 9.90 11.47
C LEU A 216 -13.64 9.62 12.68
N SER A 217 -14.02 8.35 12.84
CA SER A 217 -14.76 7.84 14.00
C SER A 217 -13.93 6.76 14.71
N MET A 218 -14.29 6.44 15.97
CA MET A 218 -13.60 5.42 16.75
C MET A 218 -14.57 4.67 17.64
N PHE A 219 -14.49 3.34 17.63
CA PHE A 219 -15.06 2.47 18.66
C PHE A 219 -13.96 1.89 19.54
N VAL A 220 -14.16 1.90 20.86
CA VAL A 220 -13.28 1.22 21.80
C VAL A 220 -13.81 -0.18 22.05
N PHE A 221 -12.92 -1.15 21.92
CA PHE A 221 -13.26 -2.57 22.03
C PHE A 221 -12.46 -3.32 23.12
N ASN A 222 -11.54 -2.66 23.83
CA ASN A 222 -10.81 -3.30 24.92
C ASN A 222 -10.20 -2.28 25.89
N ILE A 223 -10.24 -2.60 27.19
CA ILE A 223 -9.41 -1.96 28.21
C ILE A 223 -8.14 -2.79 28.31
N GLN A 224 -6.99 -2.17 28.00
CA GLN A 224 -5.68 -2.84 28.06
C GLN A 224 -5.10 -2.85 29.47
N GLN A 225 -5.24 -1.74 30.16
CA GLN A 225 -4.76 -1.57 31.54
C GLN A 225 -5.55 -0.47 32.25
N VAL A 226 -5.84 -0.67 33.53
CA VAL A 226 -6.43 0.35 34.40
C VAL A 226 -5.75 0.31 35.77
N ARG A 227 -5.54 1.49 36.40
CA ARG A 227 -5.06 1.62 37.79
C ARG A 227 -5.95 2.60 38.54
N GLY A 228 -6.11 2.37 39.84
CA GLY A 228 -6.95 3.19 40.70
C GLY A 228 -8.42 2.77 40.73
N MET A 229 -8.79 1.69 40.04
CA MET A 229 -10.10 1.05 40.09
C MET A 229 -10.03 -0.41 39.68
N GLU A 230 -11.02 -1.20 40.06
CA GLU A 230 -11.18 -2.59 39.67
C GLU A 230 -12.28 -2.73 38.62
N ILE A 231 -12.02 -3.48 37.56
CA ILE A 231 -12.98 -3.89 36.53
C ILE A 231 -12.78 -5.40 36.36
N ALA A 232 -13.79 -6.19 36.66
CA ALA A 232 -13.69 -7.66 36.67
C ALA A 232 -13.99 -8.27 35.31
N THR A 233 -14.88 -7.65 34.51
CA THR A 233 -15.34 -8.20 33.26
C THR A 233 -15.27 -7.19 32.12
N HIS A 234 -15.26 -7.71 30.89
CA HIS A 234 -15.28 -6.90 29.67
C HIS A 234 -16.54 -6.04 29.59
N THR A 235 -17.68 -6.59 29.96
CA THR A 235 -18.95 -5.88 29.99
C THR A 235 -19.00 -4.77 31.03
N GLU A 236 -18.43 -4.96 32.21
CA GLU A 236 -18.24 -3.88 33.19
C GLU A 236 -17.32 -2.78 32.63
N GLY A 237 -16.28 -3.18 31.90
CA GLY A 237 -15.41 -2.22 31.18
C GLY A 237 -16.18 -1.39 30.18
N TYR A 238 -17.09 -1.99 29.43
CA TYR A 238 -17.95 -1.28 28.49
C TYR A 238 -18.91 -0.30 29.20
N GLU A 239 -19.51 -0.69 30.32
CA GLU A 239 -20.35 0.20 31.11
C GLU A 239 -19.54 1.39 31.68
N PHE A 240 -18.31 1.14 32.13
CA PHE A 240 -17.41 2.20 32.56
C PHE A 240 -17.11 3.17 31.40
N LEU A 241 -16.72 2.67 30.20
CA LEU A 241 -16.40 3.50 29.04
C LEU A 241 -17.62 4.33 28.58
N LYS A 242 -18.84 3.75 28.59
CA LYS A 242 -20.09 4.48 28.31
C LYS A 242 -20.31 5.65 29.27
N LYS A 243 -20.07 5.44 30.57
CA LYS A 243 -20.15 6.54 31.56
C LYS A 243 -19.18 7.67 31.23
N GLN A 244 -18.00 7.36 30.72
CA GLN A 244 -17.02 8.36 30.28
C GLN A 244 -17.43 9.06 28.98
N GLY A 245 -18.47 8.56 28.29
CA GLY A 245 -18.91 9.04 26.97
C GLY A 245 -17.97 8.61 25.84
N ILE A 246 -17.24 7.52 26.03
CA ILE A 246 -16.40 6.89 25.01
C ILE A 246 -17.29 5.90 24.22
N PRO A 247 -17.35 6.01 22.88
CA PRO A 247 -18.11 5.07 22.08
C PRO A 247 -17.54 3.66 22.16
N ILE A 248 -18.42 2.71 22.37
CA ILE A 248 -18.16 1.27 22.35
C ILE A 248 -19.04 0.62 21.29
N ILE A 249 -18.78 -0.64 20.99
CA ILE A 249 -19.69 -1.49 20.19
C ILE A 249 -20.88 -1.84 21.06
N GLU A 250 -22.05 -1.22 20.83
CA GLU A 250 -23.21 -1.39 21.71
C GLU A 250 -23.97 -2.70 21.45
N ASP A 251 -23.97 -3.21 20.21
CA ASP A 251 -24.69 -4.42 19.81
C ASP A 251 -23.87 -5.71 20.05
N TYR A 252 -23.20 -5.78 21.21
CA TYR A 252 -22.54 -7.03 21.62
C TYR A 252 -23.52 -7.99 22.27
N LYS A 253 -23.20 -9.28 22.24
CA LYS A 253 -23.97 -10.36 22.90
C LYS A 253 -23.08 -11.08 23.92
N VAL A 254 -23.65 -11.37 25.09
CA VAL A 254 -23.05 -12.28 26.07
C VAL A 254 -23.65 -13.65 25.89
N CYS A 255 -22.82 -14.66 25.66
CA CYS A 255 -23.20 -16.03 25.33
C CYS A 255 -22.52 -17.02 26.27
N LYS A 256 -23.16 -18.20 26.47
CA LYS A 256 -22.63 -19.29 27.30
C LYS A 256 -22.41 -20.60 26.53
N THR A 257 -23.03 -20.71 25.37
CA THR A 257 -23.00 -21.94 24.55
C THR A 257 -22.45 -21.63 23.15
N ALA A 258 -21.91 -22.64 22.48
CA ALA A 258 -21.45 -22.55 21.13
C ALA A 258 -22.56 -22.14 20.15
N ASP A 259 -23.78 -22.63 20.36
CA ASP A 259 -24.94 -22.27 19.54
C ASP A 259 -25.32 -20.79 19.71
N GLU A 260 -25.35 -20.26 20.95
CA GLU A 260 -25.60 -18.85 21.21
C GLU A 260 -24.53 -17.97 20.57
N VAL A 261 -23.24 -18.36 20.63
CA VAL A 261 -22.13 -17.68 19.96
C VAL A 261 -22.34 -17.68 18.46
N TRP A 262 -22.70 -18.80 17.87
CA TRP A 262 -22.95 -18.92 16.43
C TRP A 262 -24.16 -18.12 15.97
N ASP A 263 -25.24 -18.11 16.74
CA ASP A 263 -26.44 -17.32 16.45
C ASP A 263 -26.10 -15.81 16.47
N ALA A 264 -25.27 -15.36 17.44
CA ALA A 264 -24.80 -13.99 17.49
C ALA A 264 -23.92 -13.60 16.28
N ILE A 265 -22.99 -14.48 15.88
CA ILE A 265 -22.17 -14.31 14.68
C ILE A 265 -23.05 -14.20 13.42
N THR A 266 -24.04 -15.08 13.29
CA THR A 266 -24.96 -15.09 12.15
C THR A 266 -25.78 -13.79 12.08
N ALA A 267 -26.32 -13.33 13.21
CA ALA A 267 -27.05 -12.06 13.29
C ALA A 267 -26.21 -10.85 12.91
N ILE A 268 -24.92 -10.82 13.31
CA ILE A 268 -23.96 -9.79 12.89
C ILE A 268 -23.78 -9.83 11.37
N GLY A 269 -23.60 -11.02 10.79
CA GLY A 269 -23.42 -11.21 9.35
C GLY A 269 -24.61 -10.73 8.52
N GLU A 270 -25.83 -11.00 8.97
CA GLU A 270 -27.07 -10.57 8.33
C GLU A 270 -27.25 -9.03 8.37
N ASN A 271 -26.79 -8.38 9.44
CA ASN A 271 -26.94 -6.93 9.63
C ASN A 271 -25.81 -6.10 9.05
N ARG A 272 -24.70 -6.70 8.60
CA ARG A 272 -23.48 -5.98 8.20
C ARG A 272 -23.71 -4.89 7.13
N GLY A 273 -24.62 -5.12 6.22
CA GLY A 273 -24.96 -4.17 5.15
C GLY A 273 -25.71 -2.92 5.60
N ASN A 274 -26.20 -2.85 6.85
CA ASN A 274 -27.00 -1.75 7.39
C ASN A 274 -26.25 -0.86 8.39
N LEU A 275 -24.99 -1.15 8.67
CA LEU A 275 -24.25 -0.48 9.76
C LEU A 275 -23.77 0.93 9.39
N GLY A 276 -23.62 1.27 8.10
CA GLY A 276 -23.06 2.54 7.63
C GLY A 276 -21.53 2.64 7.79
N TYR A 277 -20.89 1.55 8.17
CA TYR A 277 -19.44 1.35 8.22
C TYR A 277 -19.13 -0.13 7.96
N ASP A 278 -17.90 -0.43 7.59
CA ASP A 278 -17.50 -1.78 7.19
C ASP A 278 -17.04 -2.62 8.39
N ILE A 279 -17.39 -3.91 8.36
CA ILE A 279 -16.91 -4.93 9.30
C ILE A 279 -16.42 -6.14 8.50
N ASP A 280 -15.31 -6.73 8.90
CA ASP A 280 -14.70 -7.89 8.23
C ASP A 280 -14.96 -9.22 8.97
N GLY A 281 -15.69 -9.18 10.09
CA GLY A 281 -15.93 -10.35 10.91
C GLY A 281 -16.73 -10.11 12.17
N ALA A 282 -16.67 -11.08 13.07
CA ALA A 282 -17.11 -10.99 14.45
C ALA A 282 -15.96 -11.41 15.38
N VAL A 283 -15.85 -10.77 16.53
CA VAL A 283 -14.84 -11.13 17.55
C VAL A 283 -15.53 -11.81 18.71
N ILE A 284 -14.99 -12.94 19.13
CA ILE A 284 -15.43 -13.71 20.30
C ILE A 284 -14.37 -13.59 21.37
N LYS A 285 -14.73 -13.14 22.58
CA LYS A 285 -13.82 -12.90 23.70
C LYS A 285 -14.34 -13.55 24.96
N ILE A 286 -13.48 -14.04 25.81
CA ILE A 286 -13.82 -14.39 27.19
C ILE A 286 -14.19 -13.11 27.96
N ASN A 287 -15.28 -13.13 28.74
CA ASN A 287 -15.80 -11.94 29.43
C ASN A 287 -14.95 -11.58 30.66
N ARG A 288 -14.60 -12.54 31.55
CA ARG A 288 -13.81 -12.30 32.77
C ARG A 288 -12.35 -12.02 32.49
N TYR A 289 -11.79 -10.95 33.06
CA TYR A 289 -10.37 -10.61 32.88
C TYR A 289 -9.44 -11.61 33.60
N SER A 290 -9.82 -12.13 34.77
CA SER A 290 -9.05 -13.18 35.47
C SER A 290 -8.87 -14.46 34.62
N ASP A 291 -9.89 -14.82 33.85
CA ASP A 291 -9.83 -15.97 32.94
C ASP A 291 -8.88 -15.69 31.77
N ARG A 292 -8.85 -14.44 31.27
CA ARG A 292 -7.91 -14.01 30.22
C ARG A 292 -6.45 -14.08 30.68
N GLU A 293 -6.20 -13.68 31.94
CA GLU A 293 -4.87 -13.76 32.56
C GLU A 293 -4.43 -15.23 32.71
N LEU A 294 -5.35 -16.12 33.13
CA LEU A 294 -5.08 -17.55 33.24
C LEU A 294 -4.71 -18.19 31.90
N LEU A 295 -5.46 -17.87 30.83
CA LEU A 295 -5.23 -18.39 29.48
C LEU A 295 -3.96 -17.81 28.84
N GLY A 296 -3.67 -16.55 29.11
CA GLY A 296 -2.51 -15.83 28.60
C GLY A 296 -2.55 -15.58 27.09
N ASN A 297 -1.37 -15.31 26.55
CA ASN A 297 -1.16 -14.98 25.13
C ASN A 297 -0.07 -15.89 24.55
N THR A 298 -0.08 -16.04 23.23
CA THR A 298 1.09 -16.46 22.46
C THR A 298 1.93 -15.22 22.09
N SER A 299 3.04 -15.41 21.41
CA SER A 299 3.84 -14.28 20.87
C SER A 299 3.05 -13.40 19.89
N LYS A 300 1.98 -13.91 19.30
CA LYS A 300 1.24 -13.26 18.20
C LYS A 300 -0.22 -12.95 18.51
N VAL A 301 -0.90 -13.84 19.24
CA VAL A 301 -2.34 -13.75 19.50
C VAL A 301 -2.69 -14.07 20.95
N PRO A 302 -3.76 -13.47 21.49
CA PRO A 302 -4.33 -13.90 22.76
C PRO A 302 -5.00 -15.26 22.61
N LYS A 303 -4.94 -16.09 23.66
CA LYS A 303 -5.65 -17.40 23.68
C LYS A 303 -7.11 -17.29 24.07
N TRP A 304 -7.51 -16.14 24.60
CA TRP A 304 -8.85 -15.86 25.14
C TRP A 304 -9.79 -15.18 24.12
N ALA A 305 -9.34 -15.00 22.86
CA ALA A 305 -10.15 -14.39 21.83
C ALA A 305 -9.83 -14.94 20.43
N ILE A 306 -10.85 -15.04 19.60
CA ILE A 306 -10.76 -15.37 18.17
C ILE A 306 -11.55 -14.38 17.34
N ALA A 307 -11.25 -14.30 16.05
CA ALA A 307 -11.96 -13.50 15.07
C ALA A 307 -12.56 -14.41 13.99
N TYR A 308 -13.89 -14.48 13.93
CA TYR A 308 -14.57 -15.15 12.81
C TYR A 308 -14.62 -14.21 11.61
N LYS A 309 -14.15 -14.68 10.46
CA LYS A 309 -14.14 -13.94 9.19
C LYS A 309 -15.29 -14.41 8.31
N TYR A 310 -16.13 -13.47 7.86
CA TYR A 310 -17.19 -13.80 6.91
C TYR A 310 -16.61 -14.11 5.53
N PRO A 311 -17.22 -15.06 4.79
CA PRO A 311 -16.87 -15.24 3.39
C PRO A 311 -17.15 -13.95 2.60
N PRO A 312 -16.39 -13.70 1.52
CA PRO A 312 -16.64 -12.55 0.63
C PRO A 312 -18.09 -12.53 0.16
N GLU A 313 -18.68 -11.33 0.08
CA GLU A 313 -20.00 -11.17 -0.51
C GLU A 313 -19.94 -11.48 -2.01
N GLU A 314 -20.80 -12.42 -2.48
CA GLU A 314 -20.87 -12.84 -3.87
C GLU A 314 -22.27 -12.53 -4.42
N LYS A 315 -22.33 -12.06 -5.67
CA LYS A 315 -23.59 -11.80 -6.39
C LYS A 315 -23.53 -12.37 -7.79
N GLU A 316 -24.66 -12.92 -8.21
CA GLU A 316 -24.86 -13.29 -9.61
C GLU A 316 -25.32 -12.07 -10.41
N THR A 317 -24.78 -11.92 -11.61
CA THR A 317 -25.15 -10.85 -12.53
C THR A 317 -24.97 -11.31 -13.98
N LYS A 318 -25.61 -10.62 -14.91
CA LYS A 318 -25.53 -10.94 -16.34
C LYS A 318 -24.39 -10.17 -16.99
N LEU A 319 -23.50 -10.90 -17.67
CA LEU A 319 -22.42 -10.33 -18.49
C LEU A 319 -23.00 -9.73 -19.77
N LEU A 320 -22.93 -8.42 -19.91
CA LEU A 320 -23.51 -7.69 -21.03
C LEU A 320 -22.52 -7.54 -22.18
N ASP A 321 -21.23 -7.31 -21.87
CA ASP A 321 -20.19 -7.09 -22.86
C ASP A 321 -18.80 -7.41 -22.27
N ILE A 322 -17.79 -7.52 -23.14
CA ILE A 322 -16.38 -7.61 -22.77
C ILE A 322 -15.64 -6.53 -23.56
N GLU A 323 -15.29 -5.44 -22.87
CA GLU A 323 -14.53 -4.35 -23.44
C GLU A 323 -13.03 -4.67 -23.48
N LEU A 324 -12.38 -4.29 -24.58
CA LEU A 324 -10.94 -4.48 -24.77
C LEU A 324 -10.23 -3.14 -24.70
N SER A 325 -9.28 -2.99 -23.79
CA SER A 325 -8.40 -1.84 -23.69
C SER A 325 -6.97 -2.19 -24.11
N VAL A 326 -6.27 -1.23 -24.72
CA VAL A 326 -4.88 -1.39 -25.16
C VAL A 326 -3.99 -0.57 -24.25
N GLY A 327 -3.08 -1.24 -23.56
CA GLY A 327 -2.10 -0.62 -22.65
C GLY A 327 -0.89 -0.02 -23.40
N ARG A 328 -0.02 0.67 -22.65
CA ARG A 328 1.20 1.31 -23.16
C ARG A 328 2.12 0.37 -23.95
N THR A 329 2.25 -0.86 -23.51
CA THR A 329 3.08 -1.90 -24.16
C THR A 329 2.36 -2.65 -25.27
N GLY A 330 1.16 -2.18 -25.68
CA GLY A 330 0.31 -2.88 -26.63
C GLY A 330 -0.54 -4.00 -26.03
N ARG A 331 -0.37 -4.35 -24.75
CA ARG A 331 -1.14 -5.40 -24.08
C ARG A 331 -2.63 -5.12 -24.13
N ILE A 332 -3.39 -6.11 -24.59
CA ILE A 332 -4.85 -6.04 -24.65
C ILE A 332 -5.42 -6.63 -23.38
N THR A 333 -6.14 -5.82 -22.62
CA THR A 333 -6.75 -6.23 -21.35
C THR A 333 -8.26 -6.28 -21.50
N PRO A 334 -8.88 -7.46 -21.34
CA PRO A 334 -10.33 -7.61 -21.37
C PRO A 334 -10.94 -7.21 -20.01
N THR A 335 -12.07 -6.51 -20.08
CA THR A 335 -12.86 -6.07 -18.93
C THR A 335 -14.31 -6.51 -19.10
N ALA A 336 -14.83 -7.32 -18.19
CA ALA A 336 -16.24 -7.68 -18.14
C ALA A 336 -17.09 -6.45 -17.80
N VAL A 337 -18.14 -6.22 -18.58
CA VAL A 337 -19.20 -5.24 -18.32
C VAL A 337 -20.50 -6.02 -18.05
N PHE A 338 -21.09 -5.81 -16.88
CA PHE A 338 -22.24 -6.57 -16.45
C PHE A 338 -23.35 -5.69 -15.84
N GLU A 339 -24.53 -6.26 -15.66
CA GLU A 339 -25.64 -5.55 -15.00
C GLU A 339 -25.17 -5.09 -13.60
N PRO A 340 -25.37 -3.80 -13.24
CA PRO A 340 -24.90 -3.27 -11.96
C PRO A 340 -25.43 -4.08 -10.78
N VAL A 341 -24.54 -4.51 -9.89
CA VAL A 341 -24.87 -5.19 -8.65
C VAL A 341 -24.28 -4.48 -7.45
N ARG A 342 -24.97 -4.54 -6.32
CA ARG A 342 -24.45 -3.96 -5.07
C ARG A 342 -23.62 -5.01 -4.34
N LEU A 343 -22.34 -4.70 -4.11
CA LEU A 343 -21.36 -5.52 -3.41
C LEU A 343 -20.63 -4.66 -2.39
N CYS A 344 -20.58 -5.10 -1.13
CA CYS A 344 -19.88 -4.39 -0.04
C CYS A 344 -20.24 -2.88 -0.04
N GLY A 345 -21.54 -2.57 -0.06
CA GLY A 345 -22.06 -1.21 0.02
C GLY A 345 -21.98 -0.34 -1.23
N THR A 346 -21.24 -0.75 -2.28
CA THR A 346 -21.09 0.04 -3.53
C THR A 346 -21.66 -0.67 -4.75
N SER A 347 -22.06 0.08 -5.77
CA SER A 347 -22.53 -0.46 -7.05
C SER A 347 -21.33 -0.76 -7.94
N VAL A 348 -21.23 -1.98 -8.45
CA VAL A 348 -20.20 -2.40 -9.41
C VAL A 348 -20.84 -2.93 -10.68
N SER A 349 -20.24 -2.63 -11.82
CA SER A 349 -20.69 -3.06 -13.15
C SER A 349 -19.55 -3.51 -14.06
N ARG A 350 -18.31 -3.52 -13.54
CA ARG A 350 -17.10 -3.83 -14.33
C ARG A 350 -16.12 -4.64 -13.48
N ALA A 351 -15.47 -5.63 -14.10
CA ALA A 351 -14.40 -6.41 -13.47
C ALA A 351 -13.36 -6.81 -14.53
N THR A 352 -12.07 -6.83 -14.15
CA THR A 352 -11.04 -7.29 -15.09
C THR A 352 -11.17 -8.80 -15.35
N LEU A 353 -10.94 -9.19 -16.62
CA LEU A 353 -10.76 -10.59 -17.03
C LEU A 353 -9.30 -10.91 -17.34
N HIS A 354 -8.38 -10.02 -16.95
CA HIS A 354 -6.93 -10.16 -17.01
C HIS A 354 -6.35 -10.43 -18.41
N ASN A 355 -6.62 -11.61 -19.01
CA ASN A 355 -6.08 -12.05 -20.29
C ASN A 355 -6.93 -13.18 -20.89
N GLN A 356 -6.52 -13.72 -22.06
CA GLN A 356 -7.27 -14.79 -22.71
C GLN A 356 -7.27 -16.10 -21.90
N ASP A 357 -6.17 -16.44 -21.22
CA ASP A 357 -6.10 -17.68 -20.44
C ASP A 357 -7.10 -17.68 -19.31
N PHE A 358 -7.29 -16.55 -18.62
CA PHE A 358 -8.31 -16.39 -17.59
C PHE A 358 -9.74 -16.52 -18.17
N ILE A 359 -9.98 -15.98 -19.38
CA ILE A 359 -11.25 -16.16 -20.10
C ILE A 359 -11.48 -17.65 -20.43
N ASP A 360 -10.43 -18.34 -20.85
CA ASP A 360 -10.48 -19.76 -21.21
C ASP A 360 -10.72 -20.64 -19.98
N ASP A 361 -10.07 -20.36 -18.86
CA ASP A 361 -10.24 -21.08 -17.60
C ASP A 361 -11.65 -20.93 -17.04
N LEU A 362 -12.21 -19.71 -17.07
CA LEU A 362 -13.59 -19.42 -16.70
C LEU A 362 -14.58 -19.99 -17.72
N ASP A 363 -14.13 -20.17 -18.96
CA ASP A 363 -14.99 -20.54 -20.10
C ASP A 363 -16.15 -19.53 -20.24
N VAL A 364 -15.83 -18.21 -20.26
CA VAL A 364 -16.79 -17.12 -20.21
C VAL A 364 -17.08 -16.52 -21.58
N GLY A 365 -18.34 -16.11 -21.82
CA GLY A 365 -18.79 -15.41 -23.02
C GLY A 365 -19.91 -14.41 -22.74
N ILE A 366 -20.13 -13.50 -23.67
CA ILE A 366 -21.20 -12.49 -23.55
C ILE A 366 -22.56 -13.19 -23.41
N GLY A 367 -23.36 -12.72 -22.45
CA GLY A 367 -24.66 -13.27 -22.10
C GLY A 367 -24.62 -14.32 -20.98
N ASP A 368 -23.44 -14.71 -20.50
CA ASP A 368 -23.34 -15.59 -19.34
C ASP A 368 -23.88 -14.93 -18.07
N THR A 369 -24.38 -15.76 -17.14
CA THR A 369 -24.56 -15.37 -15.75
C THR A 369 -23.26 -15.64 -15.02
N ILE A 370 -22.64 -14.59 -14.50
CA ILE A 370 -21.36 -14.63 -13.79
C ILE A 370 -21.57 -14.39 -12.29
N VAL A 371 -20.73 -15.00 -11.47
CA VAL A 371 -20.64 -14.70 -10.05
C VAL A 371 -19.50 -13.72 -9.84
N VAL A 372 -19.82 -12.57 -9.27
CA VAL A 372 -18.84 -11.50 -9.00
C VAL A 372 -18.71 -11.29 -7.50
N TYR A 373 -17.51 -10.93 -7.08
CA TYR A 373 -17.17 -10.58 -5.72
C TYR A 373 -16.15 -9.45 -5.73
N LYS A 374 -15.90 -8.84 -4.59
CA LYS A 374 -14.80 -7.90 -4.43
C LYS A 374 -13.63 -8.56 -3.72
N SER A 375 -12.48 -8.57 -4.36
CA SER A 375 -11.22 -8.94 -3.74
C SER A 375 -10.79 -7.80 -2.82
N GLY A 376 -10.63 -8.09 -1.52
CA GLY A 376 -10.34 -7.09 -0.49
C GLY A 376 -11.44 -6.05 -0.32
N GLU A 377 -12.70 -6.45 -0.55
CA GLU A 377 -13.86 -5.54 -0.53
C GLU A 377 -13.75 -4.33 -1.47
N ILE A 378 -12.72 -4.30 -2.32
CA ILE A 378 -12.35 -3.17 -3.18
C ILE A 378 -12.49 -3.52 -4.66
N ILE A 379 -11.72 -4.51 -5.15
CA ILE A 379 -11.53 -4.78 -6.57
C ILE A 379 -12.54 -5.81 -7.06
N PRO A 380 -13.50 -5.44 -7.94
CA PRO A 380 -14.42 -6.42 -8.51
C PRO A 380 -13.66 -7.47 -9.34
N LYS A 381 -13.97 -8.74 -9.06
CA LYS A 381 -13.46 -9.90 -9.80
C LYS A 381 -14.61 -10.82 -10.21
N VAL A 382 -14.43 -11.52 -11.31
CA VAL A 382 -15.30 -12.62 -11.72
C VAL A 382 -14.76 -13.91 -11.11
N LYS A 383 -15.58 -14.60 -10.29
CA LYS A 383 -15.24 -15.85 -9.62
C LYS A 383 -15.47 -17.05 -10.51
N GLU A 384 -16.68 -17.14 -11.04
CA GLU A 384 -17.13 -18.30 -11.82
C GLU A 384 -18.28 -17.94 -12.75
N VAL A 385 -18.61 -18.85 -13.64
CA VAL A 385 -19.73 -18.76 -14.59
C VAL A 385 -20.77 -19.81 -14.26
N ARG A 386 -22.05 -19.43 -14.21
CA ARG A 386 -23.19 -20.34 -14.08
C ARG A 386 -23.52 -20.95 -15.43
N LYS A 387 -22.80 -22.02 -15.80
CA LYS A 387 -22.91 -22.67 -17.13
C LYS A 387 -24.32 -23.22 -17.41
N GLU A 388 -25.03 -23.59 -16.38
CA GLU A 388 -26.44 -24.06 -16.43
C GLU A 388 -27.43 -22.95 -16.81
N LYS A 389 -27.04 -21.67 -16.74
CA LYS A 389 -27.86 -20.50 -17.08
C LYS A 389 -27.55 -19.90 -18.45
N ARG A 390 -26.74 -20.58 -19.26
CA ARG A 390 -26.28 -20.08 -20.55
C ARG A 390 -27.44 -19.93 -21.55
N PRO A 391 -27.44 -18.80 -22.34
CA PRO A 391 -28.39 -18.63 -23.39
C PRO A 391 -28.12 -19.57 -24.58
N ASP A 392 -29.13 -19.85 -25.37
CA ASP A 392 -28.98 -20.57 -26.64
C ASP A 392 -28.07 -19.83 -27.60
N GLY A 393 -27.17 -20.56 -28.28
CA GLY A 393 -26.23 -19.99 -29.22
C GLY A 393 -25.01 -19.30 -28.58
N TRP A 394 -24.80 -19.49 -27.26
CA TRP A 394 -23.63 -18.99 -26.57
C TRP A 394 -22.31 -19.38 -27.24
N LYS A 395 -21.34 -18.46 -27.19
CA LYS A 395 -19.97 -18.71 -27.64
C LYS A 395 -18.99 -18.13 -26.64
N ARG A 396 -17.89 -18.87 -26.39
CA ARG A 396 -16.78 -18.35 -25.60
C ARG A 396 -16.22 -17.08 -26.25
N PHE A 397 -15.88 -16.10 -25.43
CA PHE A 397 -15.24 -14.90 -25.92
C PHE A 397 -13.78 -15.16 -26.28
N MET A 398 -13.38 -14.64 -27.43
CA MET A 398 -11.99 -14.68 -27.90
C MET A 398 -11.52 -13.27 -28.18
N ILE A 399 -10.35 -12.89 -27.65
CA ILE A 399 -9.71 -11.63 -28.02
C ILE A 399 -9.39 -11.67 -29.53
N PRO A 400 -9.82 -10.68 -30.32
CA PRO A 400 -9.61 -10.69 -31.77
C PRO A 400 -8.13 -10.71 -32.17
N ASP A 401 -7.81 -11.32 -33.33
CA ASP A 401 -6.47 -11.31 -33.93
C ASP A 401 -6.08 -9.92 -34.48
N VAL A 402 -6.93 -8.92 -34.28
CA VAL A 402 -6.70 -7.53 -34.68
C VAL A 402 -6.92 -6.59 -33.52
N CYS A 403 -6.07 -5.57 -33.43
CA CYS A 403 -6.15 -4.55 -32.40
C CYS A 403 -7.49 -3.78 -32.48
N PRO A 404 -8.24 -3.64 -31.38
CA PRO A 404 -9.54 -2.95 -31.37
C PRO A 404 -9.43 -1.46 -31.69
N VAL A 405 -8.23 -0.86 -31.59
CA VAL A 405 -8.02 0.59 -31.79
C VAL A 405 -7.45 0.88 -33.18
N CYS A 406 -6.39 0.20 -33.61
CA CYS A 406 -5.71 0.53 -34.85
C CYS A 406 -5.89 -0.51 -35.96
N GLY A 407 -6.57 -1.63 -35.73
CA GLY A 407 -6.78 -2.70 -36.70
C GLY A 407 -5.55 -3.53 -37.09
N ALA A 408 -4.39 -3.23 -36.52
CA ALA A 408 -3.18 -4.01 -36.77
C ALA A 408 -3.29 -5.42 -36.16
N LYS A 409 -2.48 -6.36 -36.67
CA LYS A 409 -2.43 -7.73 -36.15
C LYS A 409 -2.05 -7.73 -34.67
N THR A 410 -2.66 -8.65 -33.92
CA THR A 410 -2.26 -8.94 -32.53
C THR A 410 -1.46 -10.21 -32.48
N GLU A 411 -0.54 -10.31 -31.52
CA GLU A 411 0.27 -11.52 -31.32
C GLU A 411 0.34 -11.84 -29.85
N ARG A 412 0.32 -13.15 -29.54
CA ARG A 412 0.58 -13.65 -28.20
C ARG A 412 2.08 -13.59 -27.94
N GLU A 413 2.45 -12.94 -26.83
CA GLU A 413 3.86 -12.89 -26.42
C GLU A 413 4.32 -14.27 -25.95
N LYS A 414 5.53 -14.67 -26.36
CA LYS A 414 6.12 -15.93 -25.89
C LYS A 414 6.33 -15.87 -24.38
N ASP A 415 6.05 -16.98 -23.73
CA ASP A 415 6.24 -17.17 -22.28
C ASP A 415 5.32 -16.34 -21.36
N THR A 416 4.33 -15.65 -21.93
CA THR A 416 3.30 -14.91 -21.17
C THR A 416 1.89 -15.21 -21.69
N ALA A 417 0.88 -14.88 -20.88
CA ALA A 417 -0.54 -14.96 -21.28
C ALA A 417 -1.01 -13.71 -22.07
N ASP A 418 -0.10 -12.79 -22.38
CA ASP A 418 -0.44 -11.48 -22.92
C ASP A 418 -0.60 -11.52 -24.44
N ILE A 419 -1.71 -10.98 -24.93
CA ILE A 419 -1.94 -10.67 -26.35
C ILE A 419 -1.63 -9.20 -26.55
N LYS A 420 -0.79 -8.87 -27.53
CA LYS A 420 -0.32 -7.50 -27.80
C LYS A 420 -0.61 -7.04 -29.22
N CYS A 421 -0.93 -5.76 -29.34
CA CYS A 421 -0.93 -5.07 -30.61
C CYS A 421 0.51 -4.92 -31.12
N THR A 422 0.78 -5.34 -32.37
CA THR A 422 2.13 -5.31 -32.96
C THR A 422 2.48 -3.96 -33.63
N SER A 423 1.53 -3.05 -33.73
CA SER A 423 1.75 -1.74 -34.37
C SER A 423 2.50 -0.78 -33.45
N PRO A 424 3.68 -0.29 -33.83
CA PRO A 424 4.41 0.73 -33.07
C PRO A 424 3.74 2.13 -33.14
N ASN A 425 2.77 2.30 -34.05
CA ASN A 425 2.04 3.56 -34.25
C ASN A 425 0.58 3.48 -33.77
N CYS A 426 0.28 2.56 -32.85
CA CYS A 426 -1.05 2.43 -32.30
C CYS A 426 -1.42 3.67 -31.45
N PRO A 427 -2.50 4.42 -31.78
CA PRO A 427 -2.89 5.62 -31.03
C PRO A 427 -3.06 5.36 -29.53
N ALA A 428 -3.67 4.24 -29.15
CA ALA A 428 -3.83 3.89 -27.73
C ALA A 428 -2.50 3.68 -26.99
N GLN A 429 -1.48 3.13 -27.66
CA GLN A 429 -0.14 3.01 -27.05
C GLN A 429 0.50 4.39 -26.87
N LEU A 430 0.37 5.26 -27.88
CA LEU A 430 0.85 6.63 -27.80
C LEU A 430 0.17 7.40 -26.67
N GLU A 431 -1.16 7.39 -26.61
CA GLU A 431 -1.94 8.03 -25.53
C GLU A 431 -1.46 7.59 -24.14
N ARG A 432 -1.32 6.28 -23.92
CA ARG A 432 -0.86 5.73 -22.64
C ARG A 432 0.59 6.10 -22.34
N HIS A 433 1.43 6.21 -23.39
CA HIS A 433 2.81 6.66 -23.23
C HIS A 433 2.86 8.14 -22.83
N ILE A 434 2.08 9.00 -23.49
CA ILE A 434 1.96 10.42 -23.14
C ILE A 434 1.40 10.60 -21.71
N ILE A 435 0.35 9.86 -21.33
CA ILE A 435 -0.23 9.88 -19.97
C ILE A 435 0.85 9.53 -18.92
N ASN A 436 1.67 8.51 -19.18
CA ASN A 436 2.79 8.17 -18.30
C ASN A 436 3.82 9.30 -18.25
N PHE A 437 4.19 9.86 -19.40
CA PHE A 437 5.20 10.90 -19.50
C PHE A 437 4.83 12.16 -18.72
N VAL A 438 3.59 12.62 -18.83
CA VAL A 438 3.11 13.80 -18.09
C VAL A 438 2.76 13.52 -16.63
N GLY A 439 2.75 12.24 -16.25
CA GLY A 439 2.36 11.77 -14.91
C GLY A 439 3.32 12.22 -13.82
N ARG A 440 2.82 12.15 -12.56
CA ARG A 440 3.55 12.60 -11.35
C ARG A 440 4.90 11.90 -11.12
N ASP A 441 5.00 10.65 -11.54
CA ASP A 441 6.23 9.87 -11.35
C ASP A 441 7.29 10.16 -12.40
N ALA A 442 6.89 10.80 -13.52
CA ALA A 442 7.74 11.23 -14.62
C ALA A 442 7.83 12.77 -14.64
N MET A 443 7.40 13.45 -15.70
CA MET A 443 7.58 14.89 -15.87
C MET A 443 6.63 15.78 -15.05
N ASP A 444 5.66 15.22 -14.32
CA ASP A 444 4.69 15.91 -13.44
C ASP A 444 4.06 17.19 -14.06
N ILE A 445 3.59 17.09 -15.30
CA ILE A 445 2.96 18.21 -16.00
C ILE A 445 1.52 18.38 -15.50
N LYS A 446 1.35 19.20 -14.48
CA LYS A 446 0.06 19.38 -13.80
C LYS A 446 -0.99 20.02 -14.72
N GLY A 447 -2.21 19.45 -14.66
CA GLY A 447 -3.33 19.94 -15.46
C GLY A 447 -3.43 19.34 -16.86
N PHE A 448 -2.47 18.47 -17.23
CA PHE A 448 -2.52 17.77 -18.51
C PHE A 448 -3.29 16.45 -18.33
N GLY A 449 -4.63 16.56 -18.26
CA GLY A 449 -5.54 15.43 -18.04
C GLY A 449 -5.67 14.50 -19.25
N THR A 450 -6.10 13.25 -18.98
CA THR A 450 -6.27 12.20 -20.00
C THR A 450 -7.15 12.63 -21.17
N VAL A 451 -8.25 13.34 -20.90
CA VAL A 451 -9.18 13.82 -21.95
C VAL A 451 -8.50 14.76 -22.95
N TYR A 452 -7.61 15.65 -22.48
CA TYR A 452 -6.86 16.54 -23.35
C TYR A 452 -5.85 15.77 -24.20
N ILE A 453 -5.18 14.78 -23.61
CA ILE A 453 -4.21 13.95 -24.31
C ILE A 453 -4.87 13.15 -25.43
N GLU A 454 -5.98 12.48 -25.14
CA GLU A 454 -6.76 11.71 -26.10
C GLU A 454 -7.19 12.57 -27.30
N GLU A 455 -7.69 13.77 -27.02
CA GLU A 455 -8.14 14.69 -28.07
C GLU A 455 -6.97 15.25 -28.88
N LEU A 456 -5.86 15.63 -28.26
CA LEU A 456 -4.68 16.14 -28.95
C LEU A 456 -3.99 15.08 -29.81
N VAL A 457 -3.96 13.83 -29.35
CA VAL A 457 -3.48 12.69 -30.15
C VAL A 457 -4.42 12.42 -31.33
N ARG A 458 -5.72 12.41 -31.08
CA ARG A 458 -6.75 12.18 -32.09
C ARG A 458 -6.70 13.23 -33.23
N LEU A 459 -6.47 14.49 -32.87
CA LEU A 459 -6.36 15.61 -33.82
C LEU A 459 -4.98 15.72 -34.48
N GLY A 460 -3.99 14.93 -34.01
CA GLY A 460 -2.65 14.88 -34.57
C GLY A 460 -1.70 15.98 -34.11
N TYR A 461 -2.05 16.73 -33.05
CA TYR A 461 -1.15 17.69 -32.40
C TYR A 461 -0.02 17.01 -31.66
N ILE A 462 -0.26 15.79 -31.14
CA ILE A 462 0.74 14.98 -30.44
C ILE A 462 0.91 13.64 -31.18
N ARG A 463 2.11 13.37 -31.67
CA ARG A 463 2.53 12.14 -32.36
C ARG A 463 3.71 11.46 -31.63
N ASP A 464 4.44 12.22 -30.82
CA ASP A 464 5.47 11.75 -29.92
C ASP A 464 5.58 12.68 -28.68
N ILE A 465 6.48 12.35 -27.76
CA ILE A 465 6.70 13.12 -26.53
C ILE A 465 7.16 14.54 -26.82
N ALA A 466 7.97 14.77 -27.86
CA ALA A 466 8.51 16.07 -28.15
C ALA A 466 7.45 17.08 -28.60
N ASP A 467 6.37 16.61 -29.25
CA ASP A 467 5.25 17.47 -29.68
C ASP A 467 4.58 18.18 -28.50
N ILE A 468 4.65 17.60 -27.28
CA ILE A 468 4.12 18.24 -26.07
C ILE A 468 4.73 19.63 -25.87
N PHE A 469 6.03 19.77 -26.09
CA PHE A 469 6.78 21.01 -25.89
C PHE A 469 6.68 21.99 -27.06
N GLU A 470 6.02 21.57 -28.17
CA GLU A 470 5.69 22.40 -29.32
C GLU A 470 4.22 22.89 -29.31
N LEU A 471 3.38 22.41 -28.38
CA LEU A 471 1.97 22.81 -28.27
C LEU A 471 1.79 24.33 -28.12
N LYS A 472 2.78 25.05 -27.64
CA LYS A 472 2.76 26.50 -27.55
C LYS A 472 2.65 27.17 -28.92
N ASP A 473 3.18 26.54 -29.96
CA ASP A 473 3.15 27.07 -31.33
C ASP A 473 1.73 26.95 -31.93
N HIS A 474 0.86 26.15 -31.36
CA HIS A 474 -0.53 25.95 -31.71
C HIS A 474 -1.52 26.66 -30.78
N ARG A 475 -1.04 27.57 -29.90
CA ARG A 475 -1.85 28.21 -28.87
C ARG A 475 -3.20 28.75 -29.35
N GLU A 476 -3.20 29.52 -30.48
CA GLU A 476 -4.39 30.16 -31.01
C GLU A 476 -5.42 29.10 -31.48
N GLU A 477 -4.95 28.09 -32.20
CA GLU A 477 -5.79 26.98 -32.69
C GLU A 477 -6.42 26.18 -31.51
N LEU A 478 -5.61 25.92 -30.45
CA LEU A 478 -6.08 25.20 -29.25
C LEU A 478 -7.18 25.98 -28.50
N ILE A 479 -7.07 27.32 -28.48
CA ILE A 479 -8.10 28.19 -27.87
C ILE A 479 -9.34 28.24 -28.72
N GLU A 480 -9.18 28.41 -30.05
CA GLU A 480 -10.30 28.49 -30.99
C GLU A 480 -11.13 27.21 -31.02
N GLN A 481 -10.45 26.05 -31.02
CA GLN A 481 -11.11 24.74 -30.99
C GLN A 481 -11.60 24.35 -29.58
N GLY A 482 -11.16 25.02 -28.53
CA GLY A 482 -11.59 24.78 -27.18
C GLY A 482 -11.13 23.44 -26.57
N ILE A 483 -10.08 22.81 -27.12
CA ILE A 483 -9.59 21.47 -26.76
C ILE A 483 -9.20 21.42 -25.29
N ILE A 484 -8.45 22.42 -24.80
CA ILE A 484 -8.00 22.54 -23.41
C ILE A 484 -8.93 23.47 -22.61
N GLY A 485 -9.89 24.08 -23.30
CA GLY A 485 -10.78 25.08 -22.78
C GLY A 485 -10.49 26.48 -23.34
N LYS A 486 -10.85 27.53 -22.58
CA LYS A 486 -10.60 28.92 -22.99
C LYS A 486 -9.17 29.35 -22.67
N GLU A 487 -8.76 30.50 -23.20
CA GLU A 487 -7.45 31.14 -23.10
C GLU A 487 -6.75 30.91 -21.75
N LYS A 488 -7.40 31.20 -20.60
CA LYS A 488 -6.82 31.04 -19.28
C LYS A 488 -6.36 29.60 -18.95
N ASN A 489 -7.12 28.59 -19.37
CA ASN A 489 -6.79 27.20 -19.11
C ASN A 489 -5.67 26.73 -20.03
N THR A 490 -5.73 27.13 -21.30
CA THR A 490 -4.70 26.84 -22.31
C THR A 490 -3.36 27.44 -21.88
N ASP A 491 -3.33 28.73 -21.54
CA ASP A 491 -2.11 29.40 -21.07
C ASP A 491 -1.52 28.74 -19.83
N LYS A 492 -2.38 28.43 -18.85
CA LYS A 492 -1.95 27.74 -17.63
C LYS A 492 -1.30 26.39 -17.91
N LEU A 493 -1.84 25.61 -18.86
CA LEU A 493 -1.24 24.32 -19.23
C LEU A 493 0.08 24.53 -19.96
N LEU A 494 0.14 25.44 -20.93
CA LEU A 494 1.36 25.76 -21.68
C LEU A 494 2.48 26.24 -20.73
N ASP A 495 2.15 27.09 -19.77
CA ASP A 495 3.11 27.52 -18.72
C ASP A 495 3.63 26.33 -17.89
N THR A 496 2.78 25.35 -17.59
CA THR A 496 3.19 24.16 -16.84
C THR A 496 4.11 23.27 -17.68
N ILE A 497 3.85 23.16 -18.99
CA ILE A 497 4.71 22.43 -19.93
C ILE A 497 6.09 23.10 -20.04
N GLU A 498 6.13 24.43 -20.16
CA GLU A 498 7.43 25.17 -20.23
C GLU A 498 8.24 24.98 -18.94
N LYS A 499 7.61 25.04 -17.77
CA LYS A 499 8.28 24.78 -16.49
C LYS A 499 8.80 23.35 -16.37
N ALA A 500 8.11 22.38 -16.93
CA ALA A 500 8.55 21.00 -16.89
C ALA A 500 9.85 20.74 -17.67
N LYS A 501 10.27 21.66 -18.55
CA LYS A 501 11.56 21.57 -19.24
C LYS A 501 12.76 21.66 -18.28
N GLU A 502 12.58 22.27 -17.11
CA GLU A 502 13.61 22.43 -16.09
C GLU A 502 13.74 21.23 -15.15
N ASN A 503 12.85 20.24 -15.28
CA ASN A 503 12.85 19.05 -14.42
C ASN A 503 14.16 18.26 -14.57
N ASP A 504 14.57 17.60 -13.49
CA ASP A 504 15.76 16.74 -13.44
C ASP A 504 15.70 15.60 -14.49
N ALA A 505 16.83 15.26 -15.07
CA ALA A 505 16.95 14.23 -16.10
C ALA A 505 16.40 12.84 -15.68
N TYR A 506 16.40 12.48 -14.40
CA TYR A 506 15.79 11.21 -13.98
C TYR A 506 14.27 11.21 -14.21
N MET A 507 13.60 12.35 -14.14
CA MET A 507 12.16 12.47 -14.44
C MET A 507 11.91 12.25 -15.93
N LEU A 508 12.76 12.82 -16.78
CA LEU A 508 12.74 12.59 -18.22
C LEU A 508 12.98 11.11 -18.56
N LEU A 509 14.01 10.50 -17.95
CA LEU A 509 14.33 9.09 -18.14
C LEU A 509 13.15 8.17 -17.71
N THR A 510 12.50 8.49 -16.57
CA THR A 510 11.28 7.80 -16.14
C THR A 510 10.16 7.96 -17.17
N GLY A 511 10.03 9.16 -17.74
CA GLY A 511 9.02 9.52 -18.74
C GLY A 511 9.17 8.74 -20.06
N PHE A 512 10.36 8.40 -20.48
CA PHE A 512 10.60 7.56 -21.65
C PHE A 512 9.93 6.18 -21.55
N GLY A 513 9.61 5.72 -20.33
CA GLY A 513 8.84 4.50 -20.12
C GLY A 513 9.56 3.24 -20.56
N ILE A 514 10.88 3.22 -20.48
CA ILE A 514 11.73 2.07 -20.79
C ILE A 514 11.33 0.90 -19.86
N PRO A 515 11.10 -0.31 -20.39
CA PRO A 515 10.77 -1.47 -19.55
C PRO A 515 11.79 -1.67 -18.44
N ASN A 516 11.32 -1.97 -17.23
CA ASN A 516 12.10 -2.14 -16.00
C ASN A 516 12.83 -0.89 -15.47
N VAL A 517 12.64 0.28 -16.09
CA VAL A 517 13.19 1.56 -15.64
C VAL A 517 12.07 2.42 -15.06
N GLY A 518 11.77 2.20 -13.77
CA GLY A 518 10.88 3.08 -13.00
C GLY A 518 11.63 4.23 -12.35
N LYS A 519 10.90 5.10 -11.61
CA LYS A 519 11.46 6.29 -10.95
C LYS A 519 12.68 6.02 -10.07
N ALA A 520 12.67 4.92 -9.29
CA ALA A 520 13.80 4.54 -8.43
C ALA A 520 15.04 4.19 -9.26
N ALA A 521 14.88 3.30 -10.26
CA ALA A 521 15.95 2.90 -11.15
C ALA A 521 16.50 4.10 -11.95
N ALA A 522 15.61 4.98 -12.46
CA ALA A 522 16.02 6.19 -13.17
C ALA A 522 16.89 7.12 -12.30
N LYS A 523 16.54 7.29 -11.02
CA LYS A 523 17.37 8.05 -10.09
C LYS A 523 18.74 7.42 -9.87
N THR A 524 18.80 6.09 -9.70
CA THR A 524 20.07 5.38 -9.52
C THR A 524 20.95 5.48 -10.78
N ILE A 525 20.34 5.34 -11.96
CA ILE A 525 21.05 5.50 -13.24
C ILE A 525 21.61 6.91 -13.40
N MET A 526 20.79 7.94 -13.17
CA MET A 526 21.21 9.34 -13.34
C MET A 526 22.18 9.83 -12.24
N LYS A 527 22.37 9.12 -11.15
CA LYS A 527 23.50 9.36 -10.22
C LYS A 527 24.85 8.91 -10.81
N ARG A 528 24.83 7.94 -11.73
CA ARG A 528 26.06 7.40 -12.37
C ARG A 528 26.39 8.13 -13.65
N PHE A 529 25.38 8.62 -14.38
CA PHE A 529 25.53 9.36 -15.64
C PHE A 529 25.14 10.81 -15.42
N SER A 530 26.00 11.76 -15.85
CA SER A 530 25.79 13.18 -15.68
C SER A 530 24.67 13.73 -16.59
N SER A 531 24.36 13.02 -17.67
CA SER A 531 23.30 13.43 -18.61
C SER A 531 22.64 12.25 -19.31
N ILE A 532 21.44 12.49 -19.87
CA ILE A 532 20.79 11.57 -20.80
C ILE A 532 21.68 11.28 -22.02
N THR A 533 22.51 12.25 -22.44
CA THR A 533 23.42 12.09 -23.56
C THR A 533 24.54 11.08 -23.22
N ASP A 534 25.14 11.18 -22.03
CA ASP A 534 26.13 10.23 -21.55
C ASP A 534 25.54 8.82 -21.42
N LEU A 535 24.32 8.73 -20.88
CA LEU A 535 23.59 7.46 -20.77
C LEU A 535 23.35 6.82 -22.13
N ALA A 536 23.06 7.63 -23.17
CA ALA A 536 22.80 7.14 -24.52
C ALA A 536 24.04 6.56 -25.22
N GLU A 537 25.25 6.93 -24.78
CA GLU A 537 26.51 6.41 -25.31
C GLU A 537 27.06 5.20 -24.52
N ALA A 538 26.40 4.82 -23.40
CA ALA A 538 26.82 3.73 -22.56
C ALA A 538 26.61 2.37 -23.23
N ASP A 539 27.60 1.48 -23.10
CA ASP A 539 27.46 0.08 -23.50
C ASP A 539 26.75 -0.75 -22.42
N ARG A 540 26.41 -2.02 -22.77
CA ARG A 540 25.66 -2.89 -21.84
C ARG A 540 26.45 -3.23 -20.58
N GLU A 541 27.76 -3.37 -20.68
CA GLU A 541 28.66 -3.67 -19.58
C GLU A 541 28.67 -2.52 -18.57
N THR A 542 28.78 -1.29 -19.03
CA THR A 542 28.72 -0.08 -18.19
C THR A 542 27.35 0.10 -17.52
N LEU A 543 26.27 -0.23 -18.25
CA LEU A 543 24.91 -0.18 -17.69
C LEU A 543 24.72 -1.20 -16.56
N MET A 544 25.33 -2.40 -16.68
CA MET A 544 25.26 -3.44 -15.62
C MET A 544 26.11 -3.11 -14.38
N GLU A 545 27.01 -2.14 -14.44
CA GLU A 545 27.75 -1.64 -13.27
C GLU A 545 26.89 -0.76 -12.36
N VAL A 546 25.72 -0.31 -12.83
CA VAL A 546 24.78 0.49 -12.04
C VAL A 546 24.02 -0.41 -11.08
N ASP A 547 23.94 0.00 -9.81
CA ASP A 547 23.19 -0.73 -8.79
C ASP A 547 21.72 -0.94 -9.22
N ASP A 548 21.18 -2.15 -8.99
CA ASP A 548 19.84 -2.59 -9.37
C ASP A 548 19.55 -2.64 -10.88
N VAL A 549 20.56 -2.51 -11.75
CA VAL A 549 20.44 -2.70 -13.21
C VAL A 549 21.01 -4.07 -13.61
N GLY A 550 20.14 -5.06 -13.80
CA GLY A 550 20.51 -6.37 -14.31
C GLY A 550 20.56 -6.40 -15.85
N GLU A 551 20.97 -7.55 -16.40
CA GLU A 551 21.13 -7.80 -17.84
C GLU A 551 19.89 -7.40 -18.66
N VAL A 552 18.68 -7.77 -18.18
CA VAL A 552 17.41 -7.46 -18.87
C VAL A 552 17.15 -5.96 -18.93
N SER A 553 17.38 -5.23 -17.82
CA SER A 553 17.20 -3.78 -17.76
C SER A 553 18.25 -3.07 -18.62
N ALA A 554 19.51 -3.49 -18.56
CA ALA A 554 20.60 -2.96 -19.39
C ALA A 554 20.30 -3.12 -20.89
N ASP A 555 19.80 -4.29 -21.31
CA ASP A 555 19.42 -4.53 -22.70
C ASP A 555 18.24 -3.65 -23.14
N CYS A 556 17.22 -3.43 -22.28
CA CYS A 556 16.11 -2.52 -22.57
C CYS A 556 16.58 -1.08 -22.74
N ILE A 557 17.47 -0.60 -21.87
CA ILE A 557 18.05 0.76 -21.94
C ILE A 557 18.87 0.90 -23.21
N PHE A 558 19.78 -0.04 -23.45
CA PHE A 558 20.64 -0.03 -24.64
C PHE A 558 19.84 0.02 -25.94
N ARG A 559 18.83 -0.86 -26.09
CA ARG A 559 17.96 -0.88 -27.29
C ARG A 559 17.19 0.42 -27.46
N PHE A 560 16.68 1.00 -26.37
CA PHE A 560 15.93 2.25 -26.43
C PHE A 560 16.77 3.40 -27.01
N PHE A 561 17.99 3.57 -26.52
CA PHE A 561 18.87 4.65 -26.95
C PHE A 561 19.55 4.39 -28.32
N HIS A 562 19.56 3.13 -28.79
CA HIS A 562 20.06 2.77 -30.12
C HIS A 562 18.97 2.68 -31.20
N ASP A 563 17.70 2.91 -30.85
CA ASP A 563 16.62 3.05 -31.82
C ASP A 563 16.66 4.43 -32.46
N GLU A 564 16.63 4.47 -33.81
CA GLU A 564 16.77 5.71 -34.59
C GLU A 564 15.64 6.73 -34.30
N LYS A 565 14.39 6.25 -34.09
CA LYS A 565 13.24 7.10 -33.79
C LYS A 565 13.40 7.74 -32.42
N ASN A 566 13.82 6.95 -31.42
CA ASN A 566 14.03 7.44 -30.06
C ASN A 566 15.19 8.45 -30.03
N ARG A 567 16.27 8.20 -30.77
CA ARG A 567 17.39 9.17 -30.89
C ARG A 567 16.94 10.48 -31.51
N ALA A 568 16.16 10.41 -32.59
CA ALA A 568 15.59 11.61 -33.24
C ALA A 568 14.71 12.41 -32.26
N MET A 569 13.82 11.73 -31.52
CA MET A 569 12.97 12.34 -30.51
C MET A 569 13.78 12.99 -29.38
N ILE A 570 14.81 12.32 -28.84
CA ILE A 570 15.70 12.87 -27.79
C ILE A 570 16.43 14.10 -28.28
N ASN A 571 16.97 14.08 -29.51
CA ASN A 571 17.63 15.24 -30.10
C ASN A 571 16.65 16.43 -30.28
N ARG A 572 15.40 16.16 -30.62
CA ARG A 572 14.35 17.16 -30.73
C ARG A 572 14.00 17.74 -29.35
N LEU A 573 13.82 16.92 -28.31
CA LEU A 573 13.63 17.38 -26.94
C LEU A 573 14.78 18.30 -26.48
N LYS A 574 16.02 17.92 -26.76
CA LYS A 574 17.20 18.73 -26.46
C LYS A 574 17.15 20.08 -27.18
N SER A 575 16.78 20.11 -28.46
CA SER A 575 16.64 21.35 -29.25
C SER A 575 15.51 22.25 -28.77
N LEU A 576 14.47 21.67 -28.14
CA LEU A 576 13.35 22.39 -27.52
C LEU A 576 13.68 22.92 -26.11
N GLY A 577 14.89 22.68 -25.62
CA GLY A 577 15.37 23.18 -24.31
C GLY A 577 14.94 22.36 -23.13
N VAL A 578 14.55 21.08 -23.33
CA VAL A 578 14.29 20.15 -22.20
C VAL A 578 15.62 19.79 -21.54
N ASN A 579 15.67 19.87 -20.22
CA ASN A 579 16.87 19.55 -19.44
C ASN A 579 17.28 18.09 -19.64
N MET A 580 18.51 17.87 -20.07
CA MET A 580 19.12 16.56 -20.25
C MET A 580 20.12 16.22 -19.13
N GLU A 581 20.42 17.18 -18.26
CA GLU A 581 21.45 17.07 -17.24
C GLU A 581 20.83 16.58 -15.92
N ALA A 582 21.52 15.69 -15.23
CA ALA A 582 21.20 15.34 -13.86
C ALA A 582 21.52 16.52 -12.94
N GLU A 583 20.69 16.76 -11.91
CA GLU A 583 21.09 17.71 -10.86
C GLU A 583 22.43 17.28 -10.27
N GLU A 584 23.43 18.13 -10.41
CA GLU A 584 24.69 17.94 -9.68
C GLU A 584 24.36 17.98 -8.18
N THR A 585 24.41 16.82 -7.54
CA THR A 585 24.55 16.81 -6.09
C THR A 585 25.92 17.41 -5.83
N GLU A 586 25.97 18.67 -5.39
CA GLU A 586 27.23 19.28 -4.92
C GLU A 586 27.81 18.34 -3.86
N THR A 587 28.75 17.51 -4.26
CA THR A 587 29.47 16.63 -3.33
C THR A 587 30.55 17.49 -2.68
N ILE A 588 30.41 17.73 -1.39
CA ILE A 588 31.40 18.38 -0.56
C ILE A 588 32.53 17.37 -0.33
N ASP A 589 33.72 17.67 -0.76
CA ASP A 589 34.87 16.79 -0.51
C ASP A 589 35.17 16.71 0.99
N SER A 590 35.22 15.49 1.51
CA SER A 590 35.36 15.18 2.94
C SER A 590 36.16 13.90 3.18
N ALA A 591 36.41 13.60 4.43
CA ALA A 591 37.10 12.35 4.80
C ALA A 591 36.32 11.05 4.43
N VAL A 592 35.03 11.17 4.07
CA VAL A 592 34.23 10.03 3.59
C VAL A 592 34.14 9.96 2.05
N SER A 593 34.76 10.88 1.33
CA SER A 593 34.76 10.90 -0.15
C SER A 593 35.33 9.59 -0.69
N GLY A 594 34.53 8.90 -1.53
CA GLY A 594 34.87 7.57 -2.10
C GLY A 594 34.80 6.40 -1.12
N LYS A 595 34.44 6.63 0.17
CA LYS A 595 34.33 5.60 1.19
C LYS A 595 32.93 4.98 1.23
N THR A 596 32.86 3.67 1.49
CA THR A 596 31.61 2.96 1.67
C THR A 596 31.20 2.95 3.14
N VAL A 597 30.05 3.56 3.43
CA VAL A 597 29.49 3.72 4.78
C VAL A 597 28.21 2.90 4.92
N VAL A 598 28.07 2.15 6.01
CA VAL A 598 26.84 1.45 6.36
C VAL A 598 26.23 2.12 7.59
N ILE A 599 24.95 2.47 7.54
CA ILE A 599 24.22 3.08 8.65
C ILE A 599 23.31 2.01 9.29
N THR A 600 23.41 1.82 10.60
CA THR A 600 22.64 0.82 11.32
C THR A 600 22.19 1.35 12.69
N GLY A 601 21.09 0.80 13.21
CA GLY A 601 20.49 1.30 14.45
C GLY A 601 19.73 2.62 14.28
N THR A 602 19.31 3.20 15.40
CA THR A 602 18.63 4.50 15.47
C THR A 602 19.64 5.58 15.90
N LEU A 603 19.88 6.53 15.02
CA LEU A 603 20.78 7.64 15.32
C LEU A 603 20.08 8.66 16.25
N PRO A 604 20.81 9.37 17.10
CA PRO A 604 20.23 10.30 18.08
C PRO A 604 19.48 11.50 17.47
N THR A 605 19.98 12.08 16.37
CA THR A 605 19.43 13.31 15.79
C THR A 605 18.97 13.18 14.34
N LEU A 606 19.56 12.25 13.56
CA LEU A 606 19.24 12.04 12.15
C LEU A 606 18.40 10.78 11.92
N GLY A 607 17.43 10.88 11.02
CA GLY A 607 16.83 9.69 10.41
C GLY A 607 17.86 8.95 9.55
N ARG A 608 17.70 7.63 9.38
CA ARG A 608 18.65 6.83 8.57
C ARG A 608 18.76 7.35 7.12
N LYS A 609 17.65 7.86 6.55
CA LYS A 609 17.62 8.43 5.22
C LYS A 609 18.39 9.77 5.16
N GLU A 610 18.16 10.63 6.14
CA GLU A 610 18.86 11.91 6.27
C GLU A 610 20.37 11.72 6.47
N ALA A 611 20.76 10.73 7.28
CA ALA A 611 22.16 10.37 7.45
C ALA A 611 22.78 9.79 6.16
N ALA A 612 22.02 9.03 5.38
CA ALA A 612 22.44 8.51 4.09
C ALA A 612 22.65 9.66 3.08
N GLU A 613 21.66 10.55 2.97
CA GLU A 613 21.73 11.74 2.10
C GLU A 613 22.89 12.66 2.52
N LEU A 614 23.16 12.78 3.82
CA LEU A 614 24.28 13.56 4.34
C LEU A 614 25.63 12.92 3.94
N VAL A 615 25.80 11.61 4.12
CA VAL A 615 27.02 10.90 3.70
C VAL A 615 27.23 11.04 2.19
N GLU A 616 26.19 10.88 1.38
CA GLU A 616 26.24 11.05 -0.09
C GLU A 616 26.60 12.48 -0.48
N LYS A 617 26.03 13.51 0.18
CA LYS A 617 26.34 14.91 -0.02
C LYS A 617 27.82 15.22 0.25
N TYR A 618 28.45 14.52 1.17
CA TYR A 618 29.86 14.63 1.51
C TYR A 618 30.76 13.60 0.78
N GLY A 619 30.30 13.09 -0.38
CA GLY A 619 31.09 12.27 -1.30
C GLY A 619 31.24 10.81 -0.90
N GLY A 620 30.57 10.33 0.16
CA GLY A 620 30.58 8.94 0.58
C GLY A 620 29.55 8.10 -0.18
N LYS A 621 29.73 6.77 -0.17
CA LYS A 621 28.78 5.80 -0.74
C LYS A 621 28.05 5.07 0.40
N VAL A 622 26.72 5.03 0.39
CA VAL A 622 25.94 4.32 1.41
C VAL A 622 25.57 2.92 0.93
N SER A 623 25.86 1.90 1.76
CA SER A 623 25.52 0.51 1.47
C SER A 623 24.51 -0.05 2.47
N GLY A 624 23.57 -0.87 2.00
CA GLY A 624 22.59 -1.56 2.82
C GLY A 624 23.14 -2.72 3.64
N SER A 625 24.33 -3.24 3.32
CA SER A 625 24.92 -4.42 3.97
C SER A 625 26.39 -4.24 4.29
N VAL A 626 26.82 -4.85 5.41
CA VAL A 626 28.23 -4.85 5.83
C VAL A 626 29.01 -5.93 5.09
N SER A 627 30.13 -5.58 4.44
CA SER A 627 31.03 -6.47 3.75
C SER A 627 32.49 -6.05 3.92
N LYS A 628 33.44 -6.82 3.41
CA LYS A 628 34.88 -6.46 3.42
C LYS A 628 35.20 -5.16 2.66
N LYS A 629 34.26 -4.65 1.84
CA LYS A 629 34.41 -3.39 1.10
C LYS A 629 33.83 -2.19 1.86
N THR A 630 33.28 -2.40 3.08
CA THR A 630 32.75 -1.33 3.93
C THR A 630 33.89 -0.68 4.68
N ASP A 631 34.03 0.63 4.57
CA ASP A 631 35.06 1.41 5.27
C ASP A 631 34.61 1.82 6.68
N TYR A 632 33.35 2.24 6.82
CA TYR A 632 32.77 2.69 8.08
C TYR A 632 31.39 2.13 8.33
N VAL A 633 31.07 1.87 9.61
CA VAL A 633 29.71 1.55 10.05
C VAL A 633 29.29 2.60 11.06
N VAL A 634 28.26 3.39 10.73
CA VAL A 634 27.67 4.34 11.67
C VAL A 634 26.59 3.62 12.44
N ALA A 635 26.81 3.45 13.74
CA ALA A 635 25.95 2.69 14.62
C ALA A 635 25.24 3.59 15.63
N GLY A 636 23.91 3.57 15.57
CA GLY A 636 23.03 4.15 16.59
C GLY A 636 22.57 3.09 17.61
N GLU A 637 21.56 3.45 18.40
CA GLU A 637 20.95 2.53 19.35
C GLU A 637 20.33 1.32 18.63
N SER A 638 20.43 0.12 19.24
CA SER A 638 19.89 -1.13 18.70
C SER A 638 20.42 -1.50 17.30
N ALA A 639 21.72 -1.33 17.07
CA ALA A 639 22.37 -1.51 15.76
C ALA A 639 22.36 -2.97 15.21
N GLY A 640 21.97 -3.97 16.01
CA GLY A 640 21.68 -5.35 15.56
C GLY A 640 22.85 -6.08 14.88
N SER A 641 22.55 -7.07 14.05
CA SER A 641 23.51 -7.97 13.40
C SER A 641 24.56 -7.30 12.52
N LYS A 642 24.27 -6.10 12.00
CA LYS A 642 25.23 -5.36 11.18
C LYS A 642 26.42 -4.83 12.01
N LEU A 643 26.16 -4.43 13.26
CA LEU A 643 27.23 -4.02 14.18
C LEU A 643 28.12 -5.20 14.54
N THR A 644 27.53 -6.36 14.88
CA THR A 644 28.28 -7.59 15.16
C THR A 644 29.17 -7.96 13.97
N LYS A 645 28.61 -7.93 12.76
CA LYS A 645 29.36 -8.25 11.55
C LYS A 645 30.49 -7.25 11.24
N ALA A 646 30.28 -5.97 11.57
CA ALA A 646 31.33 -4.95 11.43
C ALA A 646 32.50 -5.22 12.37
N GLN A 647 32.20 -5.60 13.62
CA GLN A 647 33.19 -5.97 14.63
C GLN A 647 33.98 -7.22 14.22
N GLU A 648 33.29 -8.26 13.71
CA GLU A 648 33.92 -9.49 13.20
C GLU A 648 34.86 -9.22 12.02
N LEU A 649 34.53 -8.26 11.16
CA LEU A 649 35.34 -7.88 10.01
C LEU A 649 36.39 -6.81 10.32
N GLY A 650 36.47 -6.32 11.56
CA GLY A 650 37.41 -5.27 11.97
C GLY A 650 37.16 -3.92 11.32
N ILE A 651 35.91 -3.62 10.93
CA ILE A 651 35.51 -2.36 10.30
C ILE A 651 35.34 -1.28 11.37
N THR A 652 35.78 -0.08 11.08
CA THR A 652 35.64 1.06 11.99
C THR A 652 34.17 1.41 12.22
N VAL A 653 33.75 1.36 13.49
CA VAL A 653 32.39 1.72 13.88
C VAL A 653 32.41 3.15 14.42
N LEU A 654 31.50 3.99 13.91
CA LEU A 654 31.34 5.40 14.27
C LEU A 654 29.99 5.62 14.96
N THR A 655 29.95 6.52 15.90
CA THR A 655 28.73 7.15 16.43
C THR A 655 28.28 8.25 15.47
N GLU A 656 27.06 8.78 15.63
CA GLU A 656 26.57 9.93 14.86
C GLU A 656 27.45 11.16 15.05
N ALA A 657 27.92 11.43 16.26
CA ALA A 657 28.81 12.55 16.55
C ALA A 657 30.18 12.40 15.86
N GLU A 658 30.72 11.19 15.81
CA GLU A 658 31.96 10.90 15.08
C GLU A 658 31.77 11.01 13.57
N LEU A 659 30.60 10.64 13.05
CA LEU A 659 30.24 10.89 11.65
C LEU A 659 30.25 12.38 11.35
N PHE A 660 29.58 13.22 12.16
CA PHE A 660 29.59 14.67 11.97
C PHE A 660 31.02 15.25 12.02
N ALA A 661 31.84 14.79 12.94
CA ALA A 661 33.24 15.22 13.02
C ALA A 661 34.02 14.81 11.75
N LEU A 662 33.79 13.60 11.23
CA LEU A 662 34.41 13.10 10.01
C LEU A 662 33.98 13.90 8.75
N LEU A 663 32.72 14.37 8.76
CA LEU A 663 32.16 15.24 7.71
C LEU A 663 32.58 16.72 7.86
N GLY A 664 33.28 17.08 8.96
CA GLY A 664 33.64 18.47 9.25
C GLY A 664 32.48 19.35 9.71
N ILE A 665 31.42 18.77 10.21
CA ILE A 665 30.20 19.46 10.70
C ILE A 665 30.38 19.78 12.18
N ASN A 666 30.49 21.04 12.55
CA ASN A 666 30.56 21.49 13.95
C ASN A 666 29.15 21.50 14.57
N THR A 667 28.93 20.66 15.56
CA THR A 667 27.65 20.52 16.28
C THR A 667 27.48 21.46 17.48
N GLU A 668 28.46 22.33 17.77
CA GLU A 668 28.46 23.25 18.94
C GLU A 668 27.51 24.46 18.85
N ASN A 669 26.93 24.76 17.70
CA ASN A 669 25.92 25.80 17.55
C ASN A 669 24.57 25.17 17.15
N GLY A 670 23.63 25.07 18.08
CA GLY A 670 22.29 24.51 17.94
C GLY A 670 21.40 25.08 16.82
N SER A 671 21.93 25.15 15.61
CA SER A 671 21.21 25.46 14.38
C SER A 671 21.01 24.17 13.61
N THR A 672 19.83 23.65 13.68
CA THR A 672 19.29 22.61 12.81
C THR A 672 19.62 22.94 11.36
N VAL A 673 20.40 22.10 10.70
CA VAL A 673 20.54 22.12 9.24
C VAL A 673 19.16 21.79 8.66
N ARG A 674 18.50 22.79 8.11
CA ARG A 674 17.26 22.65 7.32
C ARG A 674 17.60 22.33 5.88
#